data_90597e321339393ce5379fa2e790bd4b
#
_entry.id   90597e321339393ce5379fa2e790bd4b
#
_cell.length_a   1.000
_cell.length_b   1.000
_cell.length_c   1.000
_cell.angle_alpha   90.00
_cell.angle_beta   90.00
_cell.angle_gamma   90.00
#
_symmetry.space_group_name_H-M   'P 1'
#
loop_
_entity.id
_entity.type
_entity.pdbx_description
1 polymer ?
#
loop_
_entity_poly.entity_id
_entity_poly.type
_entity_poly.pdbx_seq_one_letter_code
_entity_poly.pdbx_strand_id
1 'polypeptide(L)'
;MKHKHLWVLNPCLLVMLTPAAWAEDQLVVSANRSHRSVAEMAQTTWVIEGQELEQQVQGGLEIKDILAQLIPGIDVSSQGRTNYGMNMRGRSIMVMIDGVRLNSSRSDSRQLDSIDPFNIAHIEVISGATSLYGGGRTGGLINIVTKKGQEGKQVELQIGGKTGFNSHNDHDENISAAMSGGTERAFGRFSVSYQRYGGWYDGKGNEVLIDNTQTGLQYSNRLDVMGTGTLNIDENQQLQLTTQYFNSESDGKHGLYLGQNFSAVTGTGQASNSAALNSDRIPGTERHLINLQYSNTDFWGQDLVAQVYYRDESLTFYPFPTLKDGKVSTIGASQQKTDFYGSKLTLNSEPIDSLTLTYGIDLEHESFNANQQFFNLAKAQQSGGMTLENAYNVGRYPSYTTTNLAPFLQTRYDINPIFTLSGGVRYQYTENKVDDFVGYAQQQAIASGSATSADPVPGGKTDYNNFLFNAGLLAHLTESQQTWFNFSQGFEIPDLAKYYGSGSYTLVNGHYQLQNSVNVNDSKLEGIKVDSYELGWRYTGDNLRTQMAGYYSLSDQTISINKTDMTINVLPDKRRIYGVEGAVDYFFDNSEWSAGATFNLIKSETKVSGKWQKLTIDAASPSKATAYIGWAPGDWNLRVQSQQTFDVSDSKGDKIDGYNTIDFLSSYALPVGKLSFSIENLLDKEYTTVWGQRAPILYSPTYGSPNLYSYKGRGRTFGVNYSVLF
;
A
#
# COMPACT_ATOMS: atom_id res chain seq x y z
N MET A 1 -49.92 -25.95 -45.06
CA MET A 1 -49.82 -26.00 -43.59
C MET A 1 -48.64 -25.14 -43.20
N LYS A 2 -48.91 -23.95 -42.64
CA LYS A 2 -47.91 -22.94 -42.26
C LYS A 2 -47.63 -23.07 -40.80
N HIS A 3 -46.38 -23.39 -40.42
CA HIS A 3 -45.96 -23.28 -39.04
C HIS A 3 -45.48 -21.85 -38.75
N LYS A 4 -46.18 -21.17 -37.84
CA LYS A 4 -45.76 -19.89 -37.25
C LYS A 4 -44.86 -20.20 -36.06
N HIS A 5 -43.63 -19.73 -36.12
CA HIS A 5 -42.78 -19.64 -34.91
C HIS A 5 -43.22 -18.44 -34.08
N LEU A 6 -43.77 -18.70 -32.91
CA LEU A 6 -43.96 -17.71 -31.86
C LEU A 6 -42.62 -17.48 -31.15
N TRP A 7 -42.12 -16.27 -31.22
CA TRP A 7 -41.11 -15.79 -30.35
C TRP A 7 -41.73 -15.45 -29.01
N VAL A 8 -41.43 -16.24 -27.98
CA VAL A 8 -41.77 -15.92 -26.60
C VAL A 8 -40.74 -14.91 -26.10
N LEU A 9 -41.14 -13.66 -25.99
CA LEU A 9 -40.44 -12.63 -25.25
C LEU A 9 -40.57 -13.01 -23.76
N ASN A 10 -39.44 -13.43 -23.19
CA ASN A 10 -39.29 -13.51 -21.74
C ASN A 10 -39.42 -12.08 -21.17
N PRO A 11 -40.27 -11.84 -20.19
CA PRO A 11 -40.30 -10.55 -19.53
C PRO A 11 -39.02 -10.40 -18.72
N CYS A 12 -38.22 -9.38 -19.08
CA CYS A 12 -37.23 -8.85 -18.20
C CYS A 12 -37.82 -8.68 -16.80
N LEU A 13 -37.30 -9.42 -15.82
CA LEU A 13 -37.54 -9.16 -14.42
C LEU A 13 -37.05 -7.73 -14.18
N LEU A 14 -37.97 -6.80 -14.06
CA LEU A 14 -37.74 -5.52 -13.41
C LEU A 14 -37.37 -5.88 -11.96
N VAL A 15 -36.09 -5.99 -11.66
CA VAL A 15 -35.63 -5.93 -10.29
C VAL A 15 -35.96 -4.50 -9.86
N MET A 16 -37.09 -4.32 -9.22
CA MET A 16 -37.33 -3.12 -8.43
C MET A 16 -36.14 -3.02 -7.48
N LEU A 17 -35.31 -2.02 -7.69
CA LEU A 17 -34.34 -1.55 -6.74
C LEU A 17 -35.14 -1.02 -5.53
N THR A 18 -35.58 -1.94 -4.66
CA THR A 18 -35.77 -1.57 -3.28
C THR A 18 -34.40 -1.05 -2.83
N PRO A 19 -34.32 0.12 -2.19
CA PRO A 19 -33.11 0.51 -1.52
C PRO A 19 -32.70 -0.71 -0.68
N ALA A 20 -31.59 -1.34 -1.02
CA ALA A 20 -31.09 -2.47 -0.27
C ALA A 20 -30.95 -1.96 1.16
N ALA A 21 -31.79 -2.46 2.05
CA ALA A 21 -31.56 -2.30 3.47
C ALA A 21 -30.18 -2.92 3.70
N TRP A 22 -29.22 -2.06 3.92
CA TRP A 22 -27.84 -2.43 4.09
C TRP A 22 -27.75 -3.21 5.39
N ALA A 23 -27.66 -4.50 5.28
CA ALA A 23 -27.35 -5.37 6.41
C ALA A 23 -25.85 -5.26 6.70
N GLU A 24 -25.41 -4.11 7.21
CA GLU A 24 -24.02 -3.92 7.70
C GLU A 24 -23.68 -4.90 8.84
N ASP A 25 -24.70 -5.43 9.52
CA ASP A 25 -24.55 -6.49 10.52
C ASP A 25 -24.07 -7.84 9.95
N GLN A 26 -24.06 -8.00 8.62
CA GLN A 26 -23.60 -9.23 7.95
C GLN A 26 -22.28 -9.09 7.21
N LEU A 27 -21.63 -7.91 7.26
CA LEU A 27 -20.37 -7.73 6.60
C LEU A 27 -19.26 -8.48 7.34
N VAL A 28 -18.81 -9.57 6.76
CA VAL A 28 -17.81 -10.46 7.34
C VAL A 28 -16.42 -9.97 6.96
N VAL A 29 -15.59 -9.65 7.96
CA VAL A 29 -14.21 -9.22 7.78
C VAL A 29 -13.29 -10.42 7.90
N SER A 30 -12.67 -10.82 6.81
CA SER A 30 -11.71 -11.93 6.77
C SER A 30 -10.35 -11.56 7.38
N ALA A 31 -10.05 -10.25 7.44
CA ALA A 31 -8.81 -9.73 8.02
C ALA A 31 -8.64 -10.03 9.52
N ASN A 32 -9.69 -10.43 10.23
CA ASN A 32 -9.59 -10.82 11.65
C ASN A 32 -9.40 -12.32 11.88
N ARG A 33 -9.24 -13.12 10.82
CA ARG A 33 -9.09 -14.59 10.83
C ARG A 33 -10.28 -15.38 11.36
N SER A 34 -11.37 -14.74 11.73
CA SER A 34 -12.57 -15.38 12.32
C SER A 34 -13.87 -15.07 11.57
N HIS A 35 -13.79 -14.47 10.38
CA HIS A 35 -14.96 -14.13 9.55
C HIS A 35 -16.10 -13.47 10.32
N ARG A 36 -15.80 -12.40 11.07
CA ARG A 36 -16.75 -11.68 11.91
C ARG A 36 -17.25 -10.41 11.26
N SER A 37 -18.45 -10.00 11.66
CA SER A 37 -19.00 -8.71 11.27
C SER A 37 -18.21 -7.55 11.91
N VAL A 38 -18.28 -6.37 11.27
CA VAL A 38 -17.71 -5.14 11.83
C VAL A 38 -18.27 -4.84 13.22
N ALA A 39 -19.57 -5.12 13.44
CA ALA A 39 -20.26 -4.92 14.69
C ALA A 39 -19.70 -5.74 15.88
N GLU A 40 -19.01 -6.84 15.59
CA GLU A 40 -18.38 -7.71 16.60
C GLU A 40 -16.93 -7.34 16.91
N MET A 41 -16.40 -6.29 16.25
CA MET A 41 -15.00 -5.88 16.40
C MET A 41 -14.84 -4.81 17.50
N ALA A 42 -14.04 -5.09 18.52
CA ALA A 42 -13.61 -4.09 19.51
C ALA A 42 -12.41 -3.27 18.99
N GLN A 43 -12.48 -2.82 17.74
CA GLN A 43 -11.42 -2.06 17.06
C GLN A 43 -12.00 -1.30 15.87
N THR A 44 -11.42 -0.15 15.54
CA THR A 44 -11.81 0.62 14.35
C THR A 44 -11.56 -0.19 13.09
N THR A 45 -12.63 -0.49 12.37
CA THR A 45 -12.62 -1.27 11.14
C THR A 45 -13.42 -0.55 10.07
N TRP A 46 -12.88 -0.51 8.85
CA TRP A 46 -13.49 0.09 7.67
C TRP A 46 -13.61 -0.97 6.58
N VAL A 47 -14.69 -0.94 5.83
CA VAL A 47 -14.86 -1.77 4.64
C VAL A 47 -15.31 -0.90 3.49
N ILE A 48 -14.59 -0.97 2.38
CA ILE A 48 -14.91 -0.27 1.13
C ILE A 48 -15.42 -1.31 0.15
N GLU A 49 -16.69 -1.25 -0.21
CA GLU A 49 -17.34 -2.23 -1.09
C GLU A 49 -18.46 -1.64 -1.92
N GLY A 50 -19.10 -2.48 -2.73
CA GLY A 50 -20.33 -2.18 -3.45
C GLY A 50 -20.24 -0.93 -4.31
N GLN A 51 -21.30 -0.13 -4.26
CA GLN A 51 -21.45 1.07 -5.07
C GLN A 51 -20.37 2.12 -4.81
N GLU A 52 -19.92 2.25 -3.57
CA GLU A 52 -18.88 3.22 -3.21
C GLU A 52 -17.54 2.88 -3.85
N LEU A 53 -17.10 1.63 -3.75
CA LEU A 53 -15.88 1.17 -4.42
C LEU A 53 -16.01 1.28 -5.94
N GLU A 54 -17.13 0.80 -6.49
CA GLU A 54 -17.39 0.82 -7.93
C GLU A 54 -17.33 2.25 -8.50
N GLN A 55 -17.93 3.22 -7.83
CA GLN A 55 -17.94 4.62 -8.25
C GLN A 55 -16.52 5.22 -8.30
N GLN A 56 -15.69 4.92 -7.31
CA GLN A 56 -14.30 5.38 -7.28
C GLN A 56 -13.48 4.72 -8.40
N VAL A 57 -13.60 3.40 -8.57
CA VAL A 57 -12.88 2.63 -9.60
C VAL A 57 -13.29 3.07 -11.01
N GLN A 58 -14.58 3.21 -11.27
CA GLN A 58 -15.09 3.67 -12.55
C GLN A 58 -14.79 5.14 -12.82
N GLY A 59 -14.57 5.93 -11.78
CA GLY A 59 -14.02 7.28 -11.86
C GLY A 59 -12.54 7.32 -12.30
N GLY A 60 -11.87 6.17 -12.35
CA GLY A 60 -10.47 6.06 -12.75
C GLY A 60 -9.48 6.40 -11.63
N LEU A 61 -9.92 6.34 -10.35
CA LEU A 61 -9.03 6.57 -9.22
C LEU A 61 -8.16 5.34 -8.95
N GLU A 62 -6.92 5.60 -8.59
CA GLU A 62 -5.98 4.55 -8.15
C GLU A 62 -6.30 4.11 -6.70
N ILE A 63 -5.86 2.91 -6.31
CA ILE A 63 -6.13 2.36 -4.97
C ILE A 63 -5.68 3.32 -3.87
N LYS A 64 -4.54 3.98 -4.04
CA LYS A 64 -4.03 4.97 -3.07
C LYS A 64 -5.01 6.13 -2.88
N ASP A 65 -5.58 6.65 -3.96
CA ASP A 65 -6.50 7.77 -3.94
C ASP A 65 -7.85 7.37 -3.34
N ILE A 66 -8.33 6.16 -3.66
CA ILE A 66 -9.54 5.57 -3.06
C ILE A 66 -9.36 5.46 -1.54
N LEU A 67 -8.26 4.89 -1.09
CA LEU A 67 -7.95 4.77 0.34
C LEU A 67 -7.80 6.14 1.02
N ALA A 68 -7.13 7.10 0.36
CA ALA A 68 -6.96 8.45 0.90
C ALA A 68 -8.29 9.19 1.04
N GLN A 69 -9.23 8.98 0.12
CA GLN A 69 -10.56 9.60 0.15
C GLN A 69 -11.47 8.99 1.21
N LEU A 70 -11.44 7.67 1.38
CA LEU A 70 -12.45 6.93 2.15
C LEU A 70 -11.99 6.54 3.56
N ILE A 71 -10.67 6.41 3.79
CA ILE A 71 -10.14 6.01 5.09
C ILE A 71 -9.46 7.20 5.79
N PRO A 72 -9.98 7.66 6.93
CA PRO A 72 -9.52 8.89 7.56
C PRO A 72 -8.04 8.85 7.99
N GLY A 73 -7.59 7.75 8.55
CA GLY A 73 -6.25 7.61 9.14
C GLY A 73 -5.10 7.42 8.14
N ILE A 74 -5.39 7.26 6.84
CA ILE A 74 -4.36 6.99 5.82
C ILE A 74 -3.75 8.29 5.29
N ASP A 75 -2.41 8.40 5.37
CA ASP A 75 -1.58 9.39 4.69
C ASP A 75 -0.95 8.73 3.46
N VAL A 76 -1.33 9.22 2.27
CA VAL A 76 -0.77 8.79 0.99
C VAL A 76 0.29 9.81 0.59
N SER A 77 1.54 9.48 0.86
CA SER A 77 2.63 10.42 0.69
C SER A 77 2.99 10.68 -0.77
N SER A 78 3.09 9.62 -1.59
CA SER A 78 3.62 9.68 -2.95
C SER A 78 2.60 9.20 -3.98
N GLN A 79 2.59 9.82 -5.15
CA GLN A 79 1.81 9.38 -6.33
C GLN A 79 2.57 8.34 -7.18
N GLY A 80 3.79 7.98 -6.80
CA GLY A 80 4.59 6.96 -7.48
C GLY A 80 4.26 5.53 -7.04
N ARG A 81 5.04 4.57 -7.55
CA ARG A 81 4.86 3.13 -7.25
C ARG A 81 5.18 2.80 -5.81
N THR A 82 6.20 3.43 -5.22
CA THR A 82 6.60 3.12 -3.83
C THR A 82 5.62 3.68 -2.81
N ASN A 83 5.55 3.02 -1.66
CA ASN A 83 4.73 3.45 -0.53
C ASN A 83 5.53 4.25 0.50
N TYR A 84 6.67 4.81 0.10
CA TYR A 84 7.50 5.58 1.02
C TYR A 84 6.73 6.76 1.62
N GLY A 85 6.79 6.87 2.94
CA GLY A 85 6.04 7.87 3.70
C GLY A 85 4.54 7.61 3.83
N MET A 86 4.00 6.56 3.19
CA MET A 86 2.63 6.14 3.41
C MET A 86 2.48 5.50 4.79
N ASN A 87 1.43 5.87 5.50
CA ASN A 87 1.20 5.38 6.85
C ASN A 87 -0.30 5.44 7.20
N MET A 88 -0.66 4.77 8.28
CA MET A 88 -1.96 4.87 8.93
C MET A 88 -1.74 5.28 10.39
N ARG A 89 -2.40 6.36 10.82
CA ARG A 89 -2.20 6.92 12.17
C ARG A 89 -0.71 7.19 12.46
N GLY A 90 0.06 7.62 11.45
CA GLY A 90 1.50 7.92 11.56
C GLY A 90 2.43 6.71 11.72
N ARG A 91 1.94 5.50 11.52
CA ARG A 91 2.68 4.24 11.61
C ARG A 91 2.58 3.45 10.31
N SER A 92 3.54 2.55 10.08
CA SER A 92 3.60 1.71 8.89
C SER A 92 2.43 0.73 8.79
N ILE A 93 2.02 0.42 7.55
CA ILE A 93 0.82 -0.36 7.23
C ILE A 93 1.21 -1.73 6.69
N MET A 94 0.45 -2.77 7.09
CA MET A 94 0.48 -4.06 6.42
C MET A 94 -0.54 -4.07 5.29
N VAL A 95 -0.13 -4.54 4.11
CA VAL A 95 -1.02 -4.72 2.96
C VAL A 95 -1.05 -6.19 2.56
N MET A 96 -2.24 -6.72 2.34
CA MET A 96 -2.46 -8.11 1.91
C MET A 96 -3.35 -8.16 0.67
N ILE A 97 -3.20 -9.22 -0.11
CA ILE A 97 -4.17 -9.67 -1.12
C ILE A 97 -4.66 -11.06 -0.69
N ASP A 98 -5.96 -11.21 -0.48
CA ASP A 98 -6.60 -12.46 -0.02
C ASP A 98 -5.86 -13.08 1.19
N GLY A 99 -5.47 -12.25 2.17
CA GLY A 99 -4.75 -12.67 3.35
C GLY A 99 -3.25 -12.95 3.16
N VAL A 100 -2.71 -12.85 1.95
CA VAL A 100 -1.26 -12.99 1.69
C VAL A 100 -0.58 -11.65 1.83
N ARG A 101 0.37 -11.56 2.75
CA ARG A 101 1.14 -10.35 3.02
C ARG A 101 2.02 -9.96 1.83
N LEU A 102 1.89 -8.69 1.39
CA LEU A 102 2.73 -8.10 0.35
C LEU A 102 3.98 -7.41 0.91
N ASN A 103 3.95 -7.01 2.17
CA ASN A 103 5.12 -6.42 2.82
C ASN A 103 6.22 -7.48 2.96
N SER A 104 7.46 -7.05 2.72
CA SER A 104 8.67 -7.79 3.03
C SER A 104 9.30 -7.26 4.32
N SER A 105 10.42 -7.79 4.73
CA SER A 105 11.27 -7.25 5.81
C SER A 105 11.89 -5.90 5.44
N ARG A 106 11.81 -5.48 4.16
CA ARG A 106 12.04 -4.09 3.74
C ARG A 106 10.88 -3.21 4.19
N SER A 107 11.18 -2.04 4.74
CA SER A 107 10.17 -1.13 5.27
C SER A 107 9.31 -0.49 4.19
N ASP A 108 9.89 -0.14 3.05
CA ASP A 108 9.24 0.61 1.98
C ASP A 108 9.29 -0.17 0.68
N SER A 109 8.13 -0.59 0.21
CA SER A 109 7.94 -1.39 -0.98
C SER A 109 6.76 -0.85 -1.79
N ARG A 110 6.31 -1.60 -2.76
CA ARG A 110 5.27 -1.20 -3.73
C ARG A 110 3.96 -1.98 -3.51
N GLN A 111 3.52 -2.11 -2.26
CA GLN A 111 2.38 -2.96 -1.90
C GLN A 111 1.07 -2.50 -2.53
N LEU A 112 0.87 -1.20 -2.74
CA LEU A 112 -0.34 -0.68 -3.38
C LEU A 112 -0.20 -0.48 -4.92
N ASP A 113 0.99 -0.63 -5.48
CA ASP A 113 1.21 -0.88 -6.91
C ASP A 113 1.27 -2.40 -7.13
N SER A 114 0.16 -3.09 -6.93
CA SER A 114 0.13 -4.54 -6.78
C SER A 114 -1.05 -5.23 -7.42
N ILE A 115 -2.11 -4.52 -7.74
CA ILE A 115 -3.34 -5.07 -8.31
C ILE A 115 -4.10 -3.96 -9.06
N ASP A 116 -4.73 -4.30 -10.16
CA ASP A 116 -5.65 -3.39 -10.84
C ASP A 116 -6.98 -3.30 -10.08
N PRO A 117 -7.54 -2.09 -9.85
CA PRO A 117 -8.82 -1.92 -9.16
C PRO A 117 -9.98 -2.71 -9.75
N PHE A 118 -9.97 -3.02 -11.06
CA PHE A 118 -10.94 -3.88 -11.73
C PHE A 118 -11.09 -5.27 -11.08
N ASN A 119 -10.01 -5.78 -10.45
CA ASN A 119 -9.97 -7.10 -9.83
C ASN A 119 -10.38 -7.12 -8.36
N ILE A 120 -10.72 -5.97 -7.78
CA ILE A 120 -11.04 -5.85 -6.35
C ILE A 120 -12.54 -6.07 -6.13
N ALA A 121 -12.88 -6.96 -5.19
CA ALA A 121 -14.24 -7.16 -4.71
C ALA A 121 -14.59 -6.17 -3.60
N HIS A 122 -13.72 -6.06 -2.60
CA HIS A 122 -13.81 -5.10 -1.50
C HIS A 122 -12.44 -4.93 -0.83
N ILE A 123 -12.32 -3.90 0.01
CA ILE A 123 -11.11 -3.61 0.77
C ILE A 123 -11.49 -3.55 2.25
N GLU A 124 -10.81 -4.33 3.08
CA GLU A 124 -10.95 -4.36 4.53
C GLU A 124 -9.78 -3.60 5.16
N VAL A 125 -10.07 -2.71 6.10
CA VAL A 125 -9.04 -1.92 6.79
C VAL A 125 -9.25 -1.99 8.28
N ILE A 126 -8.22 -2.42 9.01
CA ILE A 126 -8.18 -2.41 10.47
C ILE A 126 -7.17 -1.34 10.89
N SER A 127 -7.63 -0.34 11.64
CA SER A 127 -6.77 0.75 12.11
C SER A 127 -6.06 0.38 13.42
N GLY A 128 -4.79 0.81 13.55
CA GLY A 128 -3.97 0.56 14.73
C GLY A 128 -3.21 -0.76 14.69
N ALA A 129 -2.39 -1.02 15.70
CA ALA A 129 -1.62 -2.25 15.82
C ALA A 129 -2.54 -3.48 15.92
N THR A 130 -2.11 -4.60 15.33
CA THR A 130 -2.79 -5.88 15.47
C THR A 130 -1.80 -6.99 15.80
N SER A 131 -1.98 -7.65 16.94
CA SER A 131 -1.15 -8.79 17.35
C SER A 131 -1.41 -10.04 16.51
N LEU A 132 -2.59 -10.18 15.90
CA LEU A 132 -2.98 -11.38 15.13
C LEU A 132 -2.08 -11.67 13.92
N TYR A 133 -1.53 -10.63 13.28
CA TYR A 133 -0.69 -10.74 12.10
C TYR A 133 0.80 -10.55 12.37
N GLY A 134 1.15 -10.28 13.61
CA GLY A 134 2.54 -10.19 14.06
C GLY A 134 3.25 -8.93 13.62
N GLY A 135 4.51 -9.10 13.32
CA GLY A 135 5.43 -8.00 13.13
C GLY A 135 5.44 -7.35 11.78
N GLY A 136 6.05 -6.20 11.82
CA GLY A 136 6.41 -5.43 10.66
C GLY A 136 5.58 -4.18 10.45
N ARG A 137 4.37 -4.08 11.02
CA ARG A 137 3.49 -2.91 10.79
C ARG A 137 2.58 -2.67 11.98
N THR A 138 2.53 -1.43 12.42
CA THR A 138 1.85 -1.03 13.67
C THR A 138 0.80 0.05 13.47
N GLY A 139 0.64 0.56 12.24
CA GLY A 139 -0.38 1.56 11.90
C GLY A 139 -1.72 0.95 11.56
N GLY A 140 -1.72 -0.27 11.06
CA GLY A 140 -2.92 -0.98 10.65
C GLY A 140 -2.69 -1.98 9.55
N LEU A 141 -3.78 -2.56 9.09
CA LEU A 141 -3.84 -3.61 8.09
C LEU A 141 -4.82 -3.22 7.00
N ILE A 142 -4.42 -3.41 5.74
CA ILE A 142 -5.28 -3.33 4.56
C ILE A 142 -5.30 -4.73 3.93
N ASN A 143 -6.47 -5.34 3.82
CA ASN A 143 -6.67 -6.59 3.10
C ASN A 143 -7.49 -6.33 1.84
N ILE A 144 -6.88 -6.48 0.68
CA ILE A 144 -7.55 -6.36 -0.61
C ILE A 144 -8.11 -7.73 -0.97
N VAL A 145 -9.43 -7.84 -1.01
CA VAL A 145 -10.12 -9.08 -1.36
C VAL A 145 -10.46 -9.05 -2.84
N THR A 146 -10.01 -10.08 -3.56
CA THR A 146 -10.15 -10.15 -5.01
C THR A 146 -11.51 -10.70 -5.44
N LYS A 147 -11.99 -10.27 -6.61
CA LYS A 147 -13.17 -10.85 -7.26
C LYS A 147 -12.95 -12.33 -7.53
N LYS A 148 -13.92 -13.15 -7.17
CA LYS A 148 -13.94 -14.60 -7.42
C LYS A 148 -14.86 -14.92 -8.58
N GLY A 149 -14.75 -16.13 -9.10
CA GLY A 149 -15.73 -16.68 -10.04
C GLY A 149 -17.06 -16.97 -9.37
N GLN A 150 -18.04 -17.23 -10.17
CA GLN A 150 -19.38 -17.63 -9.73
C GLN A 150 -19.94 -18.71 -10.65
N GLU A 151 -21.04 -19.34 -10.22
CA GLU A 151 -21.80 -20.27 -11.05
C GLU A 151 -22.38 -19.57 -12.28
N GLY A 152 -22.57 -20.33 -13.36
CA GLY A 152 -23.05 -19.83 -14.65
C GLY A 152 -21.92 -19.34 -15.55
N LYS A 153 -22.23 -18.42 -16.45
CA LYS A 153 -21.27 -17.78 -17.36
C LYS A 153 -21.45 -16.27 -17.28
N GLN A 154 -20.35 -15.56 -17.16
CA GLN A 154 -20.36 -14.11 -17.09
C GLN A 154 -19.12 -13.56 -17.80
N VAL A 155 -19.28 -12.47 -18.51
CA VAL A 155 -18.20 -11.72 -19.15
C VAL A 155 -18.29 -10.27 -18.70
N GLU A 156 -17.21 -9.74 -18.14
CA GLU A 156 -17.07 -8.37 -17.70
C GLU A 156 -16.06 -7.66 -18.61
N LEU A 157 -16.43 -6.50 -19.15
CA LEU A 157 -15.55 -5.67 -19.98
C LEU A 157 -15.55 -4.25 -19.42
N GLN A 158 -14.40 -3.60 -19.46
CA GLN A 158 -14.24 -2.20 -19.08
C GLN A 158 -13.24 -1.53 -20.04
N ILE A 159 -13.58 -0.33 -20.51
CA ILE A 159 -12.69 0.50 -21.32
C ILE A 159 -12.84 1.96 -20.86
N GLY A 160 -11.74 2.64 -20.74
CA GLY A 160 -11.76 4.04 -20.32
C GLY A 160 -10.47 4.77 -20.63
N GLY A 161 -10.50 6.04 -20.26
CA GLY A 161 -9.33 6.90 -20.32
C GLY A 161 -9.58 8.24 -19.67
N LYS A 162 -8.50 8.97 -19.39
CA LYS A 162 -8.58 10.31 -18.83
C LYS A 162 -7.52 11.23 -19.40
N THR A 163 -7.80 12.54 -19.44
CA THR A 163 -6.92 13.57 -19.97
C THR A 163 -7.18 14.92 -19.32
N GLY A 164 -6.15 15.74 -19.14
CA GLY A 164 -6.26 17.15 -18.78
C GLY A 164 -6.34 18.09 -19.98
N PHE A 165 -6.22 17.56 -21.22
CA PHE A 165 -6.17 18.32 -22.48
C PHE A 165 -5.02 19.33 -22.57
N ASN A 166 -3.95 19.15 -21.77
CA ASN A 166 -2.81 20.06 -21.78
C ASN A 166 -1.87 19.81 -22.98
N SER A 167 -1.72 18.56 -23.40
CA SER A 167 -0.84 18.15 -24.49
C SER A 167 -1.31 16.84 -25.11
N HIS A 168 -0.76 16.49 -26.27
CA HIS A 168 -1.05 15.22 -26.98
C HIS A 168 -0.64 13.97 -26.18
N ASN A 169 0.27 14.09 -25.21
CA ASN A 169 0.71 13.00 -24.33
C ASN A 169 0.02 13.01 -22.96
N ASP A 170 -0.87 13.97 -22.70
CA ASP A 170 -1.66 14.06 -21.47
C ASP A 170 -2.92 13.19 -21.57
N HIS A 171 -2.72 11.88 -21.57
CA HIS A 171 -3.83 10.90 -21.56
C HIS A 171 -3.41 9.59 -20.94
N ASP A 172 -4.29 9.04 -20.11
CA ASP A 172 -4.21 7.68 -19.59
C ASP A 172 -5.31 6.85 -20.26
N GLU A 173 -5.04 5.56 -20.51
CA GLU A 173 -5.96 4.64 -21.18
C GLU A 173 -6.01 3.33 -20.41
N ASN A 174 -7.20 2.72 -20.28
CA ASN A 174 -7.37 1.41 -19.66
C ASN A 174 -8.32 0.53 -20.45
N ILE A 175 -8.02 -0.76 -20.48
CA ILE A 175 -8.89 -1.82 -20.96
C ILE A 175 -8.77 -3.03 -20.04
N SER A 176 -9.92 -3.56 -19.63
CA SER A 176 -9.97 -4.73 -18.76
C SER A 176 -11.05 -5.68 -19.22
N ALA A 177 -10.79 -6.97 -19.13
CA ALA A 177 -11.74 -8.02 -19.45
C ALA A 177 -11.65 -9.15 -18.42
N ALA A 178 -12.78 -9.74 -18.09
CA ALA A 178 -12.84 -10.94 -17.29
C ALA A 178 -13.90 -11.91 -17.80
N MET A 179 -13.62 -13.19 -17.63
CA MET A 179 -14.56 -14.28 -17.84
C MET A 179 -14.67 -15.06 -16.54
N SER A 180 -15.88 -15.29 -16.09
CA SER A 180 -16.13 -16.18 -14.96
C SER A 180 -17.19 -17.20 -15.33
N GLY A 181 -17.18 -18.34 -14.65
CA GLY A 181 -18.18 -19.34 -14.83
C GLY A 181 -17.82 -20.69 -14.22
N GLY A 182 -18.75 -21.60 -14.30
CA GLY A 182 -18.61 -22.94 -13.79
C GLY A 182 -19.94 -23.51 -13.32
N THR A 183 -19.83 -24.50 -12.47
CA THR A 183 -20.96 -25.18 -11.81
C THR A 183 -20.90 -24.92 -10.31
N GLU A 184 -21.94 -25.24 -9.57
CA GLU A 184 -21.98 -25.19 -8.10
C GLU A 184 -20.75 -25.89 -7.45
N ARG A 185 -20.25 -26.97 -8.06
CA ARG A 185 -19.12 -27.72 -7.54
C ARG A 185 -17.76 -27.07 -7.87
N ALA A 186 -17.63 -26.46 -9.04
CA ALA A 186 -16.35 -25.87 -9.46
C ALA A 186 -16.60 -24.66 -10.36
N PHE A 187 -16.03 -23.54 -10.00
CA PHE A 187 -16.14 -22.29 -10.78
C PHE A 187 -14.84 -21.48 -10.68
N GLY A 188 -14.67 -20.57 -11.60
CA GLY A 188 -13.48 -19.75 -11.64
C GLY A 188 -13.70 -18.43 -12.36
N ARG A 189 -12.70 -17.54 -12.24
CA ARG A 189 -12.61 -16.27 -12.96
C ARG A 189 -11.20 -16.11 -13.51
N PHE A 190 -11.10 -15.65 -14.74
CA PHE A 190 -9.86 -15.23 -15.36
C PHE A 190 -10.03 -13.79 -15.84
N SER A 191 -9.04 -12.94 -15.58
CA SER A 191 -9.08 -11.53 -15.95
C SER A 191 -7.74 -11.05 -16.46
N VAL A 192 -7.81 -10.06 -17.35
CA VAL A 192 -6.67 -9.30 -17.88
C VAL A 192 -7.03 -7.82 -17.81
N SER A 193 -6.19 -7.02 -17.18
CA SER A 193 -6.29 -5.56 -17.17
C SER A 193 -5.01 -4.95 -17.70
N TYR A 194 -5.14 -3.99 -18.59
CA TYR A 194 -4.03 -3.23 -19.14
C TYR A 194 -4.31 -1.74 -19.00
N GLN A 195 -3.35 -1.00 -18.46
CA GLN A 195 -3.39 0.45 -18.32
C GLN A 195 -2.12 1.08 -18.85
N ARG A 196 -2.28 2.19 -19.57
CA ARG A 196 -1.20 3.04 -20.03
C ARG A 196 -1.35 4.41 -19.39
N TYR A 197 -0.25 4.94 -18.86
CA TYR A 197 -0.17 6.27 -18.32
C TYR A 197 0.60 7.18 -19.27
N GLY A 198 0.06 8.37 -19.52
CA GLY A 198 0.72 9.44 -20.24
C GLY A 198 1.53 10.39 -19.36
N GLY A 199 1.81 11.57 -19.86
CA GLY A 199 2.39 12.67 -19.08
C GLY A 199 1.34 13.31 -18.18
N TRP A 200 1.77 13.84 -17.03
CA TRP A 200 0.91 14.56 -16.09
C TRP A 200 1.24 16.04 -16.08
N TYR A 201 0.22 16.85 -15.89
CA TYR A 201 0.32 18.31 -15.90
C TYR A 201 -0.27 18.89 -14.63
N ASP A 202 0.33 19.95 -14.10
CA ASP A 202 -0.15 20.66 -12.91
C ASP A 202 -1.34 21.59 -13.24
N GLY A 203 -1.90 22.26 -12.22
CA GLY A 203 -3.03 23.18 -12.38
C GLY A 203 -2.70 24.46 -13.17
N LYS A 204 -1.47 24.63 -13.66
CA LYS A 204 -1.07 25.69 -14.58
C LYS A 204 -0.76 25.19 -15.99
N GLY A 205 -0.93 23.89 -16.22
CA GLY A 205 -0.62 23.25 -17.48
C GLY A 205 0.87 23.02 -17.72
N ASN A 206 1.71 23.06 -16.66
CA ASN A 206 3.10 22.68 -16.78
C ASN A 206 3.23 21.17 -16.57
N GLU A 207 4.08 20.54 -17.36
CA GLU A 207 4.35 19.10 -17.20
C GLU A 207 5.04 18.84 -15.86
N VAL A 208 4.50 17.91 -15.08
CA VAL A 208 5.08 17.47 -13.81
C VAL A 208 6.28 16.58 -14.11
N LEU A 209 7.42 16.81 -13.46
CA LEU A 209 8.60 15.98 -13.63
C LEU A 209 8.32 14.54 -13.19
N ILE A 210 8.88 13.57 -13.93
CA ILE A 210 8.88 12.17 -13.52
C ILE A 210 9.55 12.04 -12.14
N ASP A 211 8.83 11.45 -11.18
CA ASP A 211 9.40 11.18 -9.86
C ASP A 211 10.42 10.03 -9.94
N ASN A 212 11.69 10.39 -10.00
CA ASN A 212 12.78 9.42 -10.01
C ASN A 212 13.11 8.87 -8.61
N THR A 213 12.54 9.43 -7.55
CA THR A 213 12.78 8.99 -6.17
C THR A 213 11.81 7.87 -5.75
N GLN A 214 10.54 7.98 -6.15
CA GLN A 214 9.47 7.03 -5.80
C GLN A 214 8.96 6.26 -7.02
N THR A 215 9.66 6.31 -8.13
CA THR A 215 9.31 5.65 -9.38
C THR A 215 7.93 6.06 -9.87
N GLY A 216 7.85 7.23 -10.50
CA GLY A 216 6.61 7.81 -11.03
C GLY A 216 5.86 6.86 -11.97
N LEU A 217 4.54 7.00 -12.03
CA LEU A 217 3.68 6.23 -12.93
C LEU A 217 3.58 6.82 -14.34
N GLN A 218 3.99 8.07 -14.51
CA GLN A 218 3.95 8.74 -15.82
C GLN A 218 4.76 7.96 -16.86
N TYR A 219 4.26 7.92 -18.08
CA TYR A 219 4.88 7.20 -19.21
C TYR A 219 5.17 5.74 -18.89
N SER A 220 4.18 5.05 -18.34
CA SER A 220 4.29 3.65 -17.91
C SER A 220 3.13 2.82 -18.41
N ASN A 221 3.32 1.51 -18.39
CA ASN A 221 2.31 0.52 -18.66
C ASN A 221 2.12 -0.36 -17.42
N ARG A 222 0.88 -0.79 -17.18
CA ARG A 222 0.55 -1.77 -16.13
C ARG A 222 -0.26 -2.91 -16.74
N LEU A 223 0.17 -4.13 -16.48
CA LEU A 223 -0.53 -5.35 -16.86
C LEU A 223 -0.82 -6.16 -15.59
N ASP A 224 -2.07 -6.53 -15.37
CA ASP A 224 -2.51 -7.39 -14.29
C ASP A 224 -3.31 -8.57 -14.86
N VAL A 225 -2.79 -9.77 -14.72
CA VAL A 225 -3.41 -11.02 -15.15
C VAL A 225 -3.72 -11.84 -13.92
N MET A 226 -4.99 -12.14 -13.68
CA MET A 226 -5.43 -12.90 -12.52
C MET A 226 -6.26 -14.12 -12.91
N GLY A 227 -6.06 -15.20 -12.14
CA GLY A 227 -6.90 -16.38 -12.18
C GLY A 227 -7.35 -16.74 -10.77
N THR A 228 -8.64 -17.02 -10.59
CA THR A 228 -9.18 -17.61 -9.36
C THR A 228 -9.98 -18.86 -9.69
N GLY A 229 -9.85 -19.88 -8.87
CA GLY A 229 -10.62 -21.13 -9.00
C GLY A 229 -11.11 -21.57 -7.64
N THR A 230 -12.35 -22.02 -7.57
CA THR A 230 -12.99 -22.55 -6.36
C THR A 230 -13.52 -23.93 -6.65
N LEU A 231 -13.21 -24.89 -5.78
CA LEU A 231 -13.71 -26.25 -5.81
C LEU A 231 -14.40 -26.55 -4.48
N ASN A 232 -15.72 -26.74 -4.51
CA ASN A 232 -16.49 -27.28 -3.40
C ASN A 232 -16.35 -28.81 -3.40
N ILE A 233 -15.57 -29.34 -2.48
CA ILE A 233 -15.33 -30.79 -2.36
C ILE A 233 -16.60 -31.45 -1.87
N ASP A 234 -17.21 -30.87 -0.84
CA ASP A 234 -18.53 -31.19 -0.28
C ASP A 234 -19.15 -29.92 0.36
N GLU A 235 -20.22 -30.08 1.15
CA GLU A 235 -20.95 -28.97 1.79
C GLU A 235 -20.09 -28.19 2.81
N ASN A 236 -19.06 -28.82 3.39
CA ASN A 236 -18.21 -28.25 4.42
C ASN A 236 -16.80 -27.90 3.93
N GLN A 237 -16.38 -28.48 2.80
CA GLN A 237 -14.99 -28.41 2.35
C GLN A 237 -14.85 -27.64 1.04
N GLN A 238 -13.98 -26.66 1.03
CA GLN A 238 -13.70 -25.84 -0.16
C GLN A 238 -12.19 -25.69 -0.36
N LEU A 239 -11.76 -25.76 -1.61
CA LEU A 239 -10.42 -25.43 -2.04
C LEU A 239 -10.49 -24.20 -2.96
N GLN A 240 -9.67 -23.17 -2.69
CA GLN A 240 -9.62 -21.95 -3.46
C GLN A 240 -8.18 -21.64 -3.91
N LEU A 241 -8.01 -21.42 -5.20
CA LEU A 241 -6.74 -20.98 -5.80
C LEU A 241 -6.87 -19.54 -6.27
N THR A 242 -5.87 -18.72 -5.95
CA THR A 242 -5.67 -17.39 -6.55
C THR A 242 -4.27 -17.34 -7.14
N THR A 243 -4.15 -16.91 -8.39
CA THR A 243 -2.87 -16.69 -9.05
C THR A 243 -2.87 -15.34 -9.74
N GLN A 244 -1.73 -14.66 -9.74
CA GLN A 244 -1.57 -13.34 -10.35
C GLN A 244 -0.20 -13.19 -10.99
N TYR A 245 -0.16 -12.59 -12.16
CA TYR A 245 1.02 -11.94 -12.75
C TYR A 245 0.75 -10.44 -12.84
N PHE A 246 1.59 -9.66 -12.21
CA PHE A 246 1.50 -8.19 -12.20
C PHE A 246 2.80 -7.59 -12.72
N ASN A 247 2.70 -6.72 -13.73
CA ASN A 247 3.82 -5.95 -14.24
C ASN A 247 3.41 -4.47 -14.40
N SER A 248 4.17 -3.58 -13.79
CA SER A 248 4.02 -2.12 -13.87
C SER A 248 5.38 -1.52 -14.17
N GLU A 249 5.64 -1.10 -15.40
CA GLU A 249 6.95 -0.63 -15.84
C GLU A 249 6.87 0.66 -16.67
N SER A 250 7.96 1.42 -16.68
CA SER A 250 8.15 2.56 -17.57
C SER A 250 8.12 2.09 -19.04
N ASP A 251 7.68 2.95 -19.95
CA ASP A 251 7.62 2.64 -21.39
C ASP A 251 9.02 2.48 -22.04
N GLY A 252 10.09 2.70 -21.28
CA GLY A 252 11.48 2.60 -21.73
C GLY A 252 11.92 3.69 -22.72
N LYS A 253 11.04 4.64 -23.00
CA LYS A 253 11.29 5.73 -23.97
C LYS A 253 11.37 7.09 -23.30
N HIS A 254 10.57 7.31 -22.25
CA HIS A 254 10.55 8.55 -21.51
C HIS A 254 11.43 8.46 -20.26
N GLY A 255 12.13 9.55 -19.97
CA GLY A 255 12.98 9.69 -18.81
C GLY A 255 13.14 11.14 -18.39
N LEU A 256 13.75 11.35 -17.23
CA LEU A 256 14.04 12.67 -16.71
C LEU A 256 15.34 13.20 -17.33
N TYR A 257 15.25 14.19 -18.22
CA TYR A 257 16.39 14.92 -18.75
C TYR A 257 16.92 15.87 -17.69
N LEU A 258 18.16 15.66 -17.29
CA LEU A 258 18.82 16.37 -16.18
C LEU A 258 19.66 17.59 -16.66
N GLY A 259 19.44 18.03 -17.89
CA GLY A 259 20.22 19.09 -18.52
C GLY A 259 21.60 18.61 -19.01
N GLN A 260 22.15 19.28 -20.02
CA GLN A 260 23.49 18.98 -20.49
C GLN A 260 24.51 19.09 -19.35
N ASN A 261 25.41 18.10 -19.25
CA ASN A 261 26.39 17.98 -18.16
C ASN A 261 25.76 17.97 -16.75
N PHE A 262 24.50 17.47 -16.66
CA PHE A 262 23.73 17.41 -15.42
C PHE A 262 23.51 18.79 -14.75
N SER A 263 23.32 19.83 -15.56
CA SER A 263 23.14 21.21 -15.08
C SER A 263 21.92 21.36 -14.14
N ALA A 264 20.86 20.58 -14.34
CA ALA A 264 19.71 20.59 -13.43
C ALA A 264 20.02 19.97 -12.06
N VAL A 265 20.91 18.96 -12.01
CA VAL A 265 21.34 18.33 -10.75
C VAL A 265 22.16 19.31 -9.91
N THR A 266 23.03 20.09 -10.54
CA THR A 266 23.86 21.12 -9.87
C THR A 266 23.13 22.43 -9.65
N GLY A 267 21.88 22.58 -10.13
CA GLY A 267 21.06 23.77 -9.96
C GLY A 267 21.35 24.90 -10.92
N THR A 268 22.16 24.68 -11.97
CA THR A 268 22.51 25.66 -13.00
C THR A 268 21.65 25.57 -14.26
N GLY A 269 20.81 24.56 -14.38
CA GLY A 269 19.88 24.32 -15.48
C GLY A 269 18.51 23.84 -14.97
N GLN A 270 17.64 23.51 -15.93
CA GLN A 270 16.30 22.97 -15.66
C GLN A 270 16.19 21.51 -16.11
N ALA A 271 15.46 20.71 -15.33
CA ALA A 271 15.07 19.38 -15.75
C ALA A 271 13.76 19.40 -16.57
N SER A 272 13.58 18.41 -17.41
CA SER A 272 12.33 18.18 -18.15
C SER A 272 12.14 16.70 -18.42
N ASN A 273 10.91 16.26 -18.68
CA ASN A 273 10.69 14.93 -19.22
C ASN A 273 11.08 14.89 -20.71
N SER A 274 11.60 13.76 -21.17
CA SER A 274 12.06 13.61 -22.55
C SER A 274 11.78 12.20 -23.05
N ALA A 275 11.36 12.10 -24.32
CA ALA A 275 11.12 10.84 -25.04
C ALA A 275 12.39 10.25 -25.69
N ALA A 276 13.57 10.72 -25.33
CA ALA A 276 14.83 10.31 -25.91
C ALA A 276 15.63 9.31 -25.05
N LEU A 277 14.97 8.68 -24.06
CA LEU A 277 15.62 7.73 -23.18
C LEU A 277 16.07 6.48 -23.95
N ASN A 278 17.33 6.11 -23.76
CA ASN A 278 17.92 4.83 -24.14
C ASN A 278 18.67 4.29 -22.93
N SER A 279 18.11 3.29 -22.25
CA SER A 279 18.61 2.78 -20.98
C SER A 279 18.65 1.25 -20.96
N ASP A 280 19.76 0.71 -20.49
CA ASP A 280 19.94 -0.73 -20.25
C ASP A 280 19.15 -1.26 -19.05
N ARG A 281 18.45 -0.39 -18.31
CA ARG A 281 17.59 -0.77 -17.19
C ARG A 281 16.33 0.07 -17.17
N ILE A 282 15.17 -0.62 -17.20
CA ILE A 282 13.85 -0.01 -17.17
C ILE A 282 13.26 -0.11 -15.76
N PRO A 283 12.80 1.02 -15.16
CA PRO A 283 12.15 1.01 -13.86
C PRO A 283 10.79 0.31 -13.90
N GLY A 284 10.51 -0.49 -12.89
CA GLY A 284 9.23 -1.22 -12.85
C GLY A 284 9.07 -2.08 -11.61
N THR A 285 7.89 -2.67 -11.49
CA THR A 285 7.50 -3.69 -10.53
C THR A 285 7.03 -4.93 -11.29
N GLU A 286 7.61 -6.08 -11.03
CA GLU A 286 7.13 -7.36 -11.54
C GLU A 286 6.86 -8.28 -10.36
N ARG A 287 5.71 -8.96 -10.35
CA ARG A 287 5.31 -9.83 -9.24
C ARG A 287 4.50 -11.02 -9.75
N HIS A 288 4.80 -12.20 -9.20
CA HIS A 288 3.96 -13.38 -9.27
C HIS A 288 3.43 -13.71 -7.89
N LEU A 289 2.17 -14.11 -7.81
CA LEU A 289 1.53 -14.56 -6.59
C LEU A 289 0.75 -15.85 -6.88
N ILE A 290 0.94 -16.85 -6.03
CA ILE A 290 0.13 -18.08 -6.00
C ILE A 290 -0.31 -18.28 -4.57
N ASN A 291 -1.61 -18.45 -4.36
CA ASN A 291 -2.23 -18.67 -3.06
C ASN A 291 -3.25 -19.78 -3.15
N LEU A 292 -3.06 -20.82 -2.38
CA LEU A 292 -3.97 -21.94 -2.25
C LEU A 292 -4.51 -22.00 -0.83
N GLN A 293 -5.83 -21.94 -0.70
CA GLN A 293 -6.54 -21.98 0.57
C GLN A 293 -7.48 -23.18 0.60
N TYR A 294 -7.42 -23.95 1.67
CA TYR A 294 -8.39 -24.98 2.03
C TYR A 294 -9.18 -24.51 3.24
N SER A 295 -10.49 -24.66 3.21
CA SER A 295 -11.39 -24.39 4.34
C SER A 295 -12.29 -25.58 4.59
N ASN A 296 -12.57 -25.83 5.87
CA ASN A 296 -13.51 -26.86 6.31
C ASN A 296 -14.29 -26.34 7.52
N THR A 297 -15.59 -26.20 7.37
CA THR A 297 -16.49 -25.65 8.40
C THR A 297 -16.90 -26.67 9.46
N ASP A 298 -16.52 -27.93 9.33
CA ASP A 298 -16.76 -28.98 10.32
C ASP A 298 -15.55 -29.93 10.46
N PHE A 299 -14.38 -29.37 10.77
CA PHE A 299 -13.18 -30.13 11.08
C PHE A 299 -13.18 -30.53 12.57
N TRP A 300 -13.76 -31.69 12.88
CA TRP A 300 -13.97 -32.15 14.26
C TRP A 300 -14.75 -31.14 15.12
N GLY A 301 -15.79 -30.53 14.56
CA GLY A 301 -16.61 -29.53 15.22
C GLY A 301 -15.96 -28.15 15.30
N GLN A 302 -14.99 -27.84 14.46
CA GLN A 302 -14.29 -26.57 14.39
C GLN A 302 -14.18 -26.10 12.95
N ASP A 303 -14.08 -24.78 12.73
CA ASP A 303 -13.74 -24.25 11.43
C ASP A 303 -12.21 -24.26 11.25
N LEU A 304 -11.76 -24.85 10.15
CA LEU A 304 -10.36 -24.90 9.77
C LEU A 304 -10.12 -24.08 8.51
N VAL A 305 -9.09 -23.25 8.52
CA VAL A 305 -8.55 -22.58 7.33
C VAL A 305 -7.05 -22.87 7.26
N ALA A 306 -6.62 -23.49 6.17
CA ALA A 306 -5.21 -23.72 5.87
C ALA A 306 -4.85 -23.00 4.56
N GLN A 307 -3.77 -22.26 4.55
CA GLN A 307 -3.32 -21.46 3.43
C GLN A 307 -1.84 -21.73 3.16
N VAL A 308 -1.47 -21.91 1.90
CA VAL A 308 -0.08 -21.97 1.45
C VAL A 308 0.08 -21.01 0.28
N TYR A 309 1.20 -20.27 0.26
CA TYR A 309 1.40 -19.25 -0.75
C TYR A 309 2.86 -19.05 -1.11
N TYR A 310 3.05 -18.58 -2.34
CA TYR A 310 4.33 -18.15 -2.87
C TYR A 310 4.17 -16.79 -3.57
N ARG A 311 5.15 -15.93 -3.41
CA ARG A 311 5.24 -14.64 -4.09
C ARG A 311 6.71 -14.36 -4.42
N ASP A 312 7.00 -14.06 -5.66
CA ASP A 312 8.25 -13.41 -6.04
C ASP A 312 7.99 -11.98 -6.50
N GLU A 313 8.97 -11.12 -6.31
CA GLU A 313 8.87 -9.70 -6.63
C GLU A 313 10.21 -9.15 -7.07
N SER A 314 10.22 -8.43 -8.19
CA SER A 314 11.34 -7.65 -8.68
C SER A 314 10.98 -6.18 -8.73
N LEU A 315 11.73 -5.35 -8.02
CA LEU A 315 11.56 -3.89 -7.98
C LEU A 315 12.77 -3.24 -8.63
N THR A 316 12.58 -2.53 -9.75
CA THR A 316 13.62 -1.73 -10.40
C THR A 316 13.30 -0.26 -10.22
N PHE A 317 14.30 0.51 -9.80
CA PHE A 317 14.18 1.93 -9.50
C PHE A 317 14.70 2.79 -10.64
N TYR A 318 14.28 4.05 -10.69
CA TYR A 318 14.81 5.02 -11.64
C TYR A 318 16.30 5.26 -11.42
N PRO A 319 17.03 5.61 -12.49
CA PRO A 319 18.40 6.07 -12.39
C PRO A 319 18.50 7.31 -11.49
N PHE A 320 19.46 7.29 -10.59
CA PHE A 320 19.62 8.32 -9.58
C PHE A 320 21.06 8.86 -9.57
N PRO A 321 21.28 10.19 -9.70
CA PRO A 321 22.60 10.78 -9.64
C PRO A 321 23.10 10.86 -8.19
N THR A 322 24.40 10.77 -7.99
CA THR A 322 25.06 11.03 -6.71
C THR A 322 26.05 12.17 -6.87
N LEU A 323 26.00 13.16 -5.99
CA LEU A 323 26.93 14.27 -5.96
C LEU A 323 28.12 13.98 -5.05
N LYS A 324 29.30 14.37 -5.50
CA LYS A 324 30.53 14.47 -4.68
C LYS A 324 31.20 15.78 -5.03
N ASP A 325 31.52 16.58 -4.03
CA ASP A 325 32.17 17.89 -4.19
C ASP A 325 31.40 18.81 -5.19
N GLY A 326 30.08 18.80 -5.13
CA GLY A 326 29.20 19.60 -5.99
C GLY A 326 29.11 19.17 -7.46
N LYS A 327 29.66 18.00 -7.82
CA LYS A 327 29.60 17.42 -9.17
C LYS A 327 28.96 16.05 -9.12
N VAL A 328 28.28 15.67 -10.20
CA VAL A 328 27.78 14.30 -10.32
C VAL A 328 28.95 13.34 -10.47
N SER A 329 29.09 12.45 -9.50
CA SER A 329 30.15 11.45 -9.45
C SER A 329 29.74 10.12 -10.07
N THR A 330 28.49 9.75 -9.94
CA THR A 330 27.91 8.53 -10.50
C THR A 330 26.43 8.73 -10.86
N ILE A 331 25.94 7.89 -11.75
CA ILE A 331 24.51 7.69 -11.98
C ILE A 331 24.23 6.19 -12.05
N GLY A 332 23.24 5.71 -11.35
CA GLY A 332 22.95 4.29 -11.29
C GLY A 332 21.51 4.01 -10.88
N ALA A 333 21.07 2.78 -11.13
CA ALA A 333 19.74 2.29 -10.81
C ALA A 333 19.82 0.99 -10.01
N SER A 334 19.07 0.89 -8.93
CA SER A 334 18.99 -0.33 -8.12
C SER A 334 17.88 -1.26 -8.60
N GLN A 335 18.09 -2.54 -8.37
CA GLN A 335 17.07 -3.57 -8.47
C GLN A 335 17.08 -4.42 -7.20
N GLN A 336 15.90 -4.75 -6.71
CA GLN A 336 15.69 -5.56 -5.52
C GLN A 336 14.81 -6.74 -5.87
N LYS A 337 15.16 -7.92 -5.38
CA LYS A 337 14.38 -9.14 -5.57
C LYS A 337 14.04 -9.77 -4.23
N THR A 338 12.79 -10.19 -4.11
CA THR A 338 12.27 -10.87 -2.91
C THR A 338 11.52 -12.12 -3.32
N ASP A 339 11.89 -13.26 -2.76
CA ASP A 339 11.13 -14.49 -2.81
C ASP A 339 10.50 -14.71 -1.43
N PHE A 340 9.20 -14.96 -1.39
CA PHE A 340 8.45 -15.10 -0.17
C PHE A 340 7.46 -16.25 -0.26
N TYR A 341 7.55 -17.18 0.67
CA TYR A 341 6.61 -18.28 0.78
C TYR A 341 6.24 -18.55 2.22
N GLY A 342 5.06 -19.10 2.40
CA GLY A 342 4.59 -19.40 3.74
C GLY A 342 3.35 -20.26 3.79
N SER A 343 2.98 -20.59 5.01
CA SER A 343 1.75 -21.30 5.32
C SER A 343 1.11 -20.70 6.57
N LYS A 344 -0.21 -20.75 6.62
CA LYS A 344 -1.03 -20.36 7.75
C LYS A 344 -2.02 -21.47 8.06
N LEU A 345 -2.16 -21.78 9.32
CA LEU A 345 -3.20 -22.66 9.84
C LEU A 345 -3.98 -21.90 10.88
N THR A 346 -5.30 -21.84 10.73
CA THR A 346 -6.20 -21.19 11.69
C THR A 346 -7.36 -22.14 12.00
N LEU A 347 -7.67 -22.28 13.26
CA LEU A 347 -8.82 -23.02 13.78
C LEU A 347 -9.70 -22.05 14.58
N ASN A 348 -11.01 -22.12 14.34
CA ASN A 348 -12.03 -21.44 15.12
C ASN A 348 -12.87 -22.49 15.83
N SER A 349 -13.01 -22.37 17.13
CA SER A 349 -13.74 -23.30 17.98
C SER A 349 -14.72 -22.53 18.89
N GLU A 350 -15.90 -23.07 19.07
CA GLU A 350 -16.91 -22.57 19.99
C GLU A 350 -17.23 -23.65 21.05
N PRO A 351 -16.35 -23.83 22.05
CA PRO A 351 -16.56 -24.90 23.06
C PRO A 351 -17.84 -24.71 23.89
N ILE A 352 -18.31 -23.48 24.03
CA ILE A 352 -19.62 -23.08 24.56
C ILE A 352 -20.12 -21.86 23.81
N ASP A 353 -21.42 -21.62 23.78
CA ASP A 353 -22.07 -20.54 23.00
C ASP A 353 -21.49 -19.13 23.28
N SER A 354 -20.98 -18.90 24.50
CA SER A 354 -20.40 -17.61 24.91
C SER A 354 -18.89 -17.49 24.70
N LEU A 355 -18.20 -18.52 24.22
CA LEU A 355 -16.75 -18.54 24.10
C LEU A 355 -16.30 -18.96 22.72
N THR A 356 -15.64 -18.07 22.00
CA THR A 356 -14.96 -18.39 20.74
C THR A 356 -13.45 -18.37 20.96
N LEU A 357 -12.77 -19.40 20.45
CA LEU A 357 -11.33 -19.50 20.43
C LEU A 357 -10.85 -19.52 18.97
N THR A 358 -9.96 -18.60 18.61
CA THR A 358 -9.26 -18.59 17.33
C THR A 358 -7.79 -18.81 17.59
N TYR A 359 -7.22 -19.90 17.08
CA TYR A 359 -5.84 -20.23 17.31
C TYR A 359 -5.18 -20.86 16.09
N GLY A 360 -3.87 -20.84 16.05
CA GLY A 360 -3.18 -21.35 14.90
C GLY A 360 -1.70 -21.05 14.90
N ILE A 361 -1.09 -21.18 13.72
CA ILE A 361 0.33 -21.00 13.53
C ILE A 361 0.61 -20.46 12.13
N ASP A 362 1.53 -19.49 12.03
CA ASP A 362 2.07 -18.98 10.78
C ASP A 362 3.53 -19.40 10.63
N LEU A 363 3.89 -19.82 9.43
CA LEU A 363 5.25 -20.10 9.00
C LEU A 363 5.54 -19.28 7.75
N GLU A 364 6.61 -18.48 7.77
CA GLU A 364 6.98 -17.64 6.63
C GLU A 364 8.50 -17.67 6.42
N HIS A 365 8.90 -17.68 5.16
CA HIS A 365 10.29 -17.56 4.77
C HIS A 365 10.44 -16.54 3.65
N GLU A 366 11.38 -15.64 3.81
CA GLU A 366 11.72 -14.59 2.84
C GLU A 366 13.19 -14.66 2.50
N SER A 367 13.53 -14.55 1.22
CA SER A 367 14.88 -14.30 0.78
C SER A 367 14.95 -12.99 -0.01
N PHE A 368 15.99 -12.21 0.21
CA PHE A 368 16.18 -10.89 -0.36
C PHE A 368 17.58 -10.73 -0.92
N ASN A 369 17.66 -10.13 -2.10
CA ASN A 369 18.91 -9.65 -2.68
C ASN A 369 18.71 -8.32 -3.44
N ALA A 370 19.79 -7.56 -3.62
CA ALA A 370 19.74 -6.30 -4.34
C ALA A 370 21.06 -6.03 -5.07
N ASN A 371 20.93 -5.49 -6.28
CA ASN A 371 22.06 -5.04 -7.07
C ASN A 371 21.90 -3.56 -7.46
N GLN A 372 23.01 -2.93 -7.81
CA GLN A 372 23.09 -1.59 -8.35
C GLN A 372 23.83 -1.65 -9.69
N GLN A 373 23.19 -1.18 -10.74
CA GLN A 373 23.81 -0.94 -12.04
C GLN A 373 24.29 0.50 -12.10
N PHE A 374 25.55 0.68 -12.44
CA PHE A 374 26.11 2.00 -12.75
C PHE A 374 26.25 2.18 -14.25
N PHE A 375 25.95 3.37 -14.70
CA PHE A 375 25.98 3.73 -16.12
C PHE A 375 27.26 4.46 -16.46
N ASN A 376 27.62 4.43 -17.74
CA ASN A 376 28.75 5.19 -18.29
C ASN A 376 28.52 6.69 -18.06
N LEU A 377 29.27 7.27 -17.11
CA LEU A 377 29.07 8.63 -16.66
C LEU A 377 29.26 9.66 -17.78
N ALA A 378 30.25 9.46 -18.64
CA ALA A 378 30.55 10.40 -19.75
C ALA A 378 29.40 10.45 -20.76
N LYS A 379 28.85 9.29 -21.17
CA LYS A 379 27.69 9.21 -22.06
C LYS A 379 26.43 9.79 -21.41
N ALA A 380 26.22 9.49 -20.14
CA ALA A 380 25.10 10.03 -19.38
C ALA A 380 25.19 11.56 -19.22
N GLN A 381 26.38 12.11 -18.94
CA GLN A 381 26.61 13.56 -18.87
C GLN A 381 26.34 14.24 -20.22
N GLN A 382 26.89 13.70 -21.30
CA GLN A 382 26.73 14.26 -22.64
C GLN A 382 25.28 14.29 -23.08
N SER A 383 24.51 13.27 -22.75
CA SER A 383 23.07 13.15 -23.08
C SER A 383 22.15 13.77 -22.05
N GLY A 384 22.65 14.33 -20.96
CA GLY A 384 21.81 14.83 -19.85
C GLY A 384 21.02 13.74 -19.15
N GLY A 385 21.53 12.50 -19.12
CA GLY A 385 20.85 11.34 -18.51
C GLY A 385 19.96 10.55 -19.46
N MET A 386 19.96 10.86 -20.77
CA MET A 386 19.13 10.15 -21.74
C MET A 386 19.78 8.91 -22.36
N THR A 387 21.10 8.76 -22.25
CA THR A 387 21.83 7.56 -22.68
C THR A 387 22.48 6.90 -21.46
N LEU A 388 21.93 5.77 -21.04
CA LEU A 388 22.27 5.07 -19.82
C LEU A 388 22.76 3.65 -20.13
N GLU A 389 23.97 3.56 -20.67
CA GLU A 389 24.63 2.29 -20.96
C GLU A 389 25.31 1.72 -19.72
N ASN A 390 25.19 0.43 -19.48
CA ASN A 390 25.81 -0.26 -18.36
C ASN A 390 27.34 -0.10 -18.40
N ALA A 391 27.91 0.32 -17.28
CA ALA A 391 29.36 0.34 -17.06
C ALA A 391 29.82 -0.83 -16.19
N TYR A 392 29.16 -1.03 -15.07
CA TYR A 392 29.42 -2.13 -14.14
C TYR A 392 28.24 -2.33 -13.17
N ASN A 393 28.22 -3.51 -12.52
CA ASN A 393 27.22 -3.86 -11.51
C ASN A 393 27.90 -4.21 -10.19
N VAL A 394 27.27 -3.85 -9.08
CA VAL A 394 27.70 -4.17 -7.70
C VAL A 394 26.52 -4.63 -6.86
N GLY A 395 26.80 -5.31 -5.74
CA GLY A 395 25.79 -5.55 -4.71
C GLY A 395 25.37 -4.24 -4.07
N ARG A 396 24.06 -3.99 -3.93
CA ARG A 396 23.54 -2.77 -3.30
C ARG A 396 23.46 -2.88 -1.79
N TYR A 397 23.05 -4.03 -1.31
CA TYR A 397 22.89 -4.37 0.10
C TYR A 397 23.31 -5.82 0.33
N PRO A 398 23.64 -6.23 1.56
CA PRO A 398 23.83 -7.63 1.87
C PRO A 398 22.58 -8.43 1.57
N SER A 399 22.75 -9.63 0.99
CA SER A 399 21.66 -10.58 0.87
C SER A 399 21.31 -11.16 2.23
N TYR A 400 20.05 -11.46 2.44
CA TYR A 400 19.61 -12.06 3.70
C TYR A 400 18.39 -12.97 3.51
N THR A 401 18.17 -13.84 4.49
CA THR A 401 16.92 -14.57 4.65
C THR A 401 16.31 -14.29 6.01
N THR A 402 14.97 -14.27 6.06
CA THR A 402 14.20 -14.12 7.28
C THR A 402 13.21 -15.29 7.39
N THR A 403 13.21 -16.01 8.51
CA THR A 403 12.26 -17.08 8.79
C THR A 403 11.45 -16.72 10.02
N ASN A 404 10.14 -16.78 9.92
CA ASN A 404 9.19 -16.49 11.00
C ASN A 404 8.41 -17.75 11.37
N LEU A 405 8.29 -18.00 12.67
CA LEU A 405 7.40 -18.99 13.27
C LEU A 405 6.52 -18.30 14.30
N ALA A 406 5.20 -18.40 14.17
CA ALA A 406 4.33 -17.61 15.02
C ALA A 406 3.01 -18.31 15.38
N PRO A 407 2.98 -19.09 16.46
CA PRO A 407 1.73 -19.54 17.06
C PRO A 407 0.98 -18.39 17.73
N PHE A 408 -0.35 -18.46 17.71
CA PHE A 408 -1.24 -17.46 18.31
C PHE A 408 -2.49 -18.09 18.90
N LEU A 409 -3.08 -17.38 19.87
CA LEU A 409 -4.38 -17.67 20.45
C LEU A 409 -5.12 -16.38 20.66
N GLN A 410 -6.36 -16.31 20.21
CA GLN A 410 -7.30 -15.23 20.44
C GLN A 410 -8.56 -15.81 21.06
N THR A 411 -9.05 -15.16 22.11
CA THR A 411 -10.29 -15.53 22.80
C THR A 411 -11.30 -14.41 22.70
N ARG A 412 -12.57 -14.76 22.61
CA ARG A 412 -13.70 -13.87 22.75
C ARG A 412 -14.67 -14.53 23.74
N TYR A 413 -15.10 -13.76 24.73
CA TYR A 413 -16.04 -14.20 25.74
C TYR A 413 -17.20 -13.22 25.87
N ASP A 414 -18.41 -13.66 25.55
CA ASP A 414 -19.63 -12.90 25.72
C ASP A 414 -20.09 -13.03 27.19
N ILE A 415 -19.73 -12.01 28.00
CA ILE A 415 -20.05 -11.99 29.43
C ILE A 415 -21.56 -11.97 29.63
N ASN A 416 -22.24 -11.18 28.81
CA ASN A 416 -23.69 -11.05 28.74
C ASN A 416 -24.05 -10.39 27.38
N PRO A 417 -25.33 -10.19 27.04
CA PRO A 417 -25.72 -9.58 25.77
C PRO A 417 -25.19 -8.15 25.51
N ILE A 418 -24.71 -7.48 26.56
CA ILE A 418 -24.17 -6.10 26.46
C ILE A 418 -22.65 -6.10 26.34
N PHE A 419 -21.93 -6.96 27.07
CA PHE A 419 -20.49 -6.90 27.17
C PHE A 419 -19.81 -8.14 26.57
N THR A 420 -18.88 -7.89 25.68
CA THR A 420 -17.98 -8.90 25.11
C THR A 420 -16.54 -8.54 25.48
N LEU A 421 -15.81 -9.47 26.07
CA LEU A 421 -14.40 -9.37 26.36
C LEU A 421 -13.62 -10.14 25.29
N SER A 422 -12.55 -9.56 24.77
CA SER A 422 -11.61 -10.25 23.89
C SER A 422 -10.19 -10.11 24.39
N GLY A 423 -9.35 -11.10 24.08
CA GLY A 423 -7.95 -11.04 24.45
C GLY A 423 -7.16 -12.11 23.72
N GLY A 424 -5.89 -11.85 23.48
CA GLY A 424 -5.06 -12.77 22.75
C GLY A 424 -3.58 -12.59 23.00
N VAL A 425 -2.84 -13.60 22.58
CA VAL A 425 -1.39 -13.64 22.59
C VAL A 425 -0.87 -14.25 21.29
N ARG A 426 0.18 -13.66 20.78
CA ARG A 426 1.00 -14.21 19.71
C ARG A 426 2.44 -14.28 20.18
N TYR A 427 3.05 -15.42 20.04
CA TYR A 427 4.49 -15.57 20.13
C TYR A 427 5.06 -15.55 18.71
N GLN A 428 6.04 -14.72 18.44
CA GLN A 428 6.72 -14.69 17.15
C GLN A 428 8.21 -14.86 17.36
N TYR A 429 8.74 -15.93 16.82
CA TYR A 429 10.17 -16.18 16.64
C TYR A 429 10.60 -15.78 15.24
N THR A 430 11.67 -14.99 15.14
CA THR A 430 12.25 -14.55 13.87
C THR A 430 13.74 -14.88 13.85
N GLU A 431 14.19 -15.62 12.84
CA GLU A 431 15.60 -15.85 12.54
C GLU A 431 15.98 -15.06 11.27
N ASN A 432 17.06 -14.30 11.34
CA ASN A 432 17.66 -13.63 10.20
C ASN A 432 19.05 -14.19 9.94
N LYS A 433 19.33 -14.56 8.69
CA LYS A 433 20.66 -14.91 8.21
C LYS A 433 21.08 -13.85 7.19
N VAL A 434 22.20 -13.19 7.43
CA VAL A 434 22.78 -12.15 6.57
C VAL A 434 24.08 -12.68 5.99
N ASP A 435 24.29 -12.52 4.68
CA ASP A 435 25.50 -12.97 4.00
C ASP A 435 26.63 -11.95 4.18
N ASP A 436 27.88 -12.40 4.00
CA ASP A 436 29.04 -11.52 3.93
C ASP A 436 28.86 -10.47 2.83
N PHE A 437 29.28 -9.24 3.11
CA PHE A 437 29.06 -8.14 2.17
C PHE A 437 30.25 -7.21 2.09
N VAL A 438 30.88 -7.09 0.94
CA VAL A 438 31.87 -6.05 0.68
C VAL A 438 31.14 -4.70 0.62
N GLY A 439 31.61 -3.72 1.37
CA GLY A 439 30.97 -2.42 1.45
C GLY A 439 30.69 -1.80 0.08
N TYR A 440 29.53 -1.18 -0.07
CA TYR A 440 29.04 -0.66 -1.36
C TYR A 440 30.05 0.27 -2.06
N ALA A 441 30.67 1.22 -1.34
CA ALA A 441 31.67 2.13 -1.88
C ALA A 441 32.97 1.39 -2.29
N GLN A 442 33.32 0.33 -1.57
CA GLN A 442 34.51 -0.50 -1.87
C GLN A 442 34.29 -1.31 -3.15
N GLN A 443 33.08 -1.88 -3.33
CA GLN A 443 32.71 -2.54 -4.59
C GLN A 443 32.81 -1.59 -5.78
N GLN A 444 32.34 -0.34 -5.63
CA GLN A 444 32.48 0.69 -6.68
C GLN A 444 33.96 0.98 -7.00
N ALA A 445 34.80 1.14 -5.97
CA ALA A 445 36.23 1.39 -6.16
C ALA A 445 36.90 0.23 -6.89
N ILE A 446 36.56 -1.01 -6.57
CA ILE A 446 37.09 -2.20 -7.26
C ILE A 446 36.60 -2.25 -8.72
N ALA A 447 35.29 -2.05 -8.95
CA ALA A 447 34.73 -2.08 -10.29
C ALA A 447 35.23 -0.95 -11.20
N SER A 448 35.56 0.21 -10.64
CA SER A 448 36.19 1.33 -11.36
C SER A 448 37.73 1.23 -11.49
N GLY A 449 38.36 0.19 -10.94
CA GLY A 449 39.82 0.01 -10.97
C GLY A 449 40.60 0.89 -9.98
N SER A 450 39.93 1.58 -9.06
CA SER A 450 40.56 2.43 -8.03
C SER A 450 41.08 1.62 -6.84
N ALA A 451 40.65 0.35 -6.71
CA ALA A 451 41.17 -0.61 -5.75
C ALA A 451 41.16 -2.02 -6.36
N THR A 452 41.87 -2.96 -5.75
CA THR A 452 41.98 -4.34 -6.24
C THR A 452 41.08 -5.30 -5.48
N SER A 453 40.82 -5.04 -4.19
CA SER A 453 40.02 -5.91 -3.30
C SER A 453 39.62 -5.19 -2.02
N ALA A 454 38.72 -5.81 -1.25
CA ALA A 454 38.33 -5.33 0.06
C ALA A 454 37.90 -6.48 0.97
N ASP A 455 38.10 -6.32 2.27
CA ASP A 455 37.53 -7.22 3.28
C ASP A 455 35.99 -7.11 3.28
N PRO A 456 35.25 -8.22 3.39
CA PRO A 456 33.82 -8.18 3.58
C PRO A 456 33.47 -7.78 5.02
N VAL A 457 32.35 -7.11 5.20
CA VAL A 457 31.62 -7.04 6.47
C VAL A 457 31.10 -8.45 6.75
N PRO A 458 31.41 -9.06 7.90
CA PRO A 458 30.98 -10.41 8.20
C PRO A 458 29.46 -10.55 8.25
N GLY A 459 28.95 -11.57 7.59
CA GLY A 459 27.60 -12.05 7.76
C GLY A 459 27.44 -12.88 9.03
N GLY A 460 26.31 -13.55 9.16
CA GLY A 460 26.00 -14.41 10.30
C GLY A 460 24.51 -14.60 10.51
N LYS A 461 24.16 -15.06 11.70
CA LYS A 461 22.76 -15.30 12.11
C LYS A 461 22.42 -14.51 13.35
N THR A 462 21.21 -13.99 13.40
CA THR A 462 20.61 -13.42 14.60
C THR A 462 19.17 -13.86 14.72
N ASP A 463 18.70 -14.03 15.93
CA ASP A 463 17.32 -14.35 16.21
C ASP A 463 16.77 -13.46 17.32
N TYR A 464 15.47 -13.27 17.31
CA TYR A 464 14.74 -12.64 18.37
C TYR A 464 13.33 -13.20 18.47
N ASN A 465 12.71 -12.99 19.63
CA ASN A 465 11.33 -13.37 19.82
C ASN A 465 10.54 -12.23 20.48
N ASN A 466 9.25 -12.19 20.18
CA ASN A 466 8.31 -11.22 20.71
C ASN A 466 7.04 -11.91 21.16
N PHE A 467 6.59 -11.58 22.38
CA PHE A 467 5.21 -11.82 22.80
C PHE A 467 4.41 -10.54 22.54
N LEU A 468 3.30 -10.68 21.83
CA LEU A 468 2.37 -9.59 21.50
C LEU A 468 1.02 -9.93 22.13
N PHE A 469 0.50 -8.98 22.88
CA PHE A 469 -0.77 -9.12 23.57
C PHE A 469 -1.81 -8.17 22.99
N ASN A 470 -3.07 -8.55 23.07
CA ASN A 470 -4.19 -7.66 22.89
C ASN A 470 -5.27 -7.93 23.94
N ALA A 471 -6.07 -6.91 24.23
CA ALA A 471 -7.24 -7.00 25.07
C ALA A 471 -8.27 -5.97 24.60
N GLY A 472 -9.53 -6.39 24.49
CA GLY A 472 -10.62 -5.53 24.06
C GLY A 472 -11.86 -5.74 24.89
N LEU A 473 -12.59 -4.68 25.15
CA LEU A 473 -13.92 -4.70 25.72
C LEU A 473 -14.86 -3.99 24.75
N LEU A 474 -15.88 -4.72 24.28
CA LEU A 474 -16.94 -4.19 23.45
C LEU A 474 -18.23 -4.12 24.28
N ALA A 475 -18.94 -3.01 24.23
CA ALA A 475 -20.23 -2.84 24.86
C ALA A 475 -21.29 -2.45 23.81
N HIS A 476 -22.33 -3.27 23.68
CA HIS A 476 -23.54 -2.99 22.91
C HIS A 476 -24.48 -2.16 23.80
N LEU A 477 -24.42 -0.82 23.64
CA LEU A 477 -25.24 0.11 24.45
C LEU A 477 -26.71 0.04 24.07
N THR A 478 -26.97 -0.13 22.78
CA THR A 478 -28.28 -0.40 22.16
C THR A 478 -28.05 -1.30 20.93
N GLU A 479 -29.13 -1.69 20.25
CA GLU A 479 -29.03 -2.41 18.97
C GLU A 479 -28.25 -1.62 17.90
N SER A 480 -28.27 -0.27 17.97
CA SER A 480 -27.62 0.63 17.02
C SER A 480 -26.31 1.22 17.53
N GLN A 481 -25.95 1.06 18.81
CA GLN A 481 -24.80 1.75 19.41
C GLN A 481 -23.85 0.80 20.09
N GLN A 482 -22.58 0.98 19.80
CA GLN A 482 -21.48 0.23 20.37
C GLN A 482 -20.36 1.17 20.81
N THR A 483 -19.71 0.80 21.89
CA THR A 483 -18.46 1.44 22.33
C THR A 483 -17.44 0.37 22.65
N TRP A 484 -16.17 0.67 22.43
CA TRP A 484 -15.10 -0.27 22.74
C TRP A 484 -13.88 0.41 23.32
N PHE A 485 -13.17 -0.35 24.10
CA PHE A 485 -11.78 -0.09 24.44
C PHE A 485 -10.91 -1.21 23.87
N ASN A 486 -9.80 -0.86 23.25
CA ASN A 486 -8.83 -1.81 22.72
C ASN A 486 -7.42 -1.44 23.13
N PHE A 487 -6.68 -2.43 23.62
CA PHE A 487 -5.24 -2.42 23.76
C PHE A 487 -4.65 -3.46 22.83
N SER A 488 -3.65 -3.11 22.05
CA SER A 488 -2.97 -4.04 21.16
C SER A 488 -1.49 -3.69 21.02
N GLN A 489 -0.66 -4.72 20.98
CA GLN A 489 0.76 -4.60 20.73
C GLN A 489 1.09 -5.03 19.30
N GLY A 490 2.04 -4.33 18.71
CA GLY A 490 2.69 -4.71 17.46
C GLY A 490 4.18 -4.45 17.57
N PHE A 491 4.95 -4.77 16.53
CA PHE A 491 6.34 -4.33 16.43
C PHE A 491 6.70 -3.96 15.01
N GLU A 492 7.60 -3.01 14.86
CA GLU A 492 8.19 -2.61 13.60
C GLU A 492 9.53 -3.33 13.43
N ILE A 493 9.78 -3.89 12.26
CA ILE A 493 11.06 -4.49 11.92
C ILE A 493 11.86 -3.42 11.17
N PRO A 494 13.01 -2.97 11.70
CA PRO A 494 13.91 -2.11 10.94
C PRO A 494 14.43 -2.83 9.69
N ASP A 495 14.68 -2.07 8.63
CA ASP A 495 15.16 -2.61 7.35
C ASP A 495 16.57 -3.22 7.48
N LEU A 496 16.64 -4.55 7.47
CA LEU A 496 17.89 -5.30 7.63
C LEU A 496 18.96 -4.90 6.60
N ALA A 497 18.54 -4.69 5.36
CA ALA A 497 19.44 -4.35 4.26
C ALA A 497 20.06 -2.95 4.42
N LYS A 498 19.32 -2.01 5.03
CA LYS A 498 19.82 -0.66 5.30
C LYS A 498 20.57 -0.55 6.64
N TYR A 499 20.41 -1.51 7.52
CA TYR A 499 21.06 -1.51 8.82
C TYR A 499 22.42 -2.20 8.79
N TYR A 500 22.51 -3.40 8.20
CA TYR A 500 23.73 -4.18 8.13
C TYR A 500 24.54 -3.88 6.86
N GLY A 501 25.82 -4.27 6.86
CA GLY A 501 26.72 -4.23 5.71
C GLY A 501 27.47 -2.91 5.56
N SER A 502 27.33 -1.95 6.47
CA SER A 502 28.15 -0.75 6.50
C SER A 502 29.45 -0.98 7.29
N GLY A 503 30.56 -0.40 6.83
CA GLY A 503 31.85 -0.50 7.49
C GLY A 503 32.76 0.68 7.21
N SER A 504 33.71 0.95 8.12
CA SER A 504 34.79 1.86 7.91
C SER A 504 36.04 1.09 7.43
N TYR A 505 36.70 1.63 6.43
CA TYR A 505 37.81 0.96 5.77
C TYR A 505 39.02 1.87 5.66
N THR A 506 40.20 1.24 5.68
CA THR A 506 41.50 1.89 5.35
C THR A 506 42.07 1.26 4.08
N LEU A 507 42.43 2.08 3.09
CA LEU A 507 43.04 1.60 1.86
C LEU A 507 44.56 1.40 2.07
N VAL A 508 45.02 0.14 1.91
CA VAL A 508 46.45 -0.23 2.04
C VAL A 508 46.86 -1.03 0.81
N ASN A 509 47.78 -0.51 0.03
CA ASN A 509 48.29 -1.17 -1.18
C ASN A 509 47.21 -1.66 -2.16
N GLY A 510 46.14 -0.87 -2.35
CA GLY A 510 45.04 -1.20 -3.24
C GLY A 510 43.98 -2.14 -2.64
N HIS A 511 44.16 -2.59 -1.39
CA HIS A 511 43.20 -3.40 -0.66
C HIS A 511 42.54 -2.60 0.46
N TYR A 512 41.20 -2.62 0.54
CA TYR A 512 40.45 -2.02 1.63
C TYR A 512 40.39 -2.97 2.83
N GLN A 513 41.07 -2.63 3.89
CA GLN A 513 40.99 -3.32 5.18
C GLN A 513 39.85 -2.82 6.02
N LEU A 514 39.00 -3.72 6.48
CA LEU A 514 37.89 -3.40 7.37
C LEU A 514 38.40 -3.03 8.78
N GLN A 515 38.01 -1.86 9.29
CA GLN A 515 38.35 -1.40 10.63
C GLN A 515 37.22 -1.63 11.63
N ASN A 516 36.00 -1.24 11.26
CA ASN A 516 34.80 -1.41 12.05
C ASN A 516 33.63 -1.67 11.11
N SER A 517 32.58 -2.33 11.61
CA SER A 517 31.37 -2.59 10.83
C SER A 517 30.12 -2.65 11.70
N VAL A 518 28.98 -2.38 11.07
CA VAL A 518 27.66 -2.77 11.61
C VAL A 518 27.33 -4.12 10.99
N ASN A 519 27.57 -5.17 11.78
CA ASN A 519 27.36 -6.55 11.35
C ASN A 519 26.45 -7.29 12.32
N VAL A 520 25.93 -8.42 11.89
CA VAL A 520 24.90 -9.18 12.61
C VAL A 520 25.42 -9.82 13.91
N ASN A 521 26.74 -10.03 14.05
CA ASN A 521 27.33 -10.67 15.22
C ASN A 521 27.51 -9.69 16.38
N ASP A 522 27.82 -8.41 16.07
CA ASP A 522 28.15 -7.38 17.05
C ASP A 522 26.98 -6.43 17.33
N SER A 523 26.02 -6.31 16.40
CA SER A 523 24.91 -5.36 16.48
C SER A 523 23.58 -6.10 16.27
N LYS A 524 22.99 -6.58 17.35
CA LYS A 524 21.69 -7.26 17.29
C LYS A 524 20.58 -6.26 16.97
N LEU A 525 19.85 -6.52 15.88
CA LEU A 525 18.68 -5.75 15.49
C LEU A 525 17.41 -6.46 15.98
N GLU A 526 16.61 -5.78 16.79
CA GLU A 526 15.37 -6.30 17.36
C GLU A 526 14.17 -5.53 16.80
N GLY A 527 12.99 -6.13 16.89
CA GLY A 527 11.74 -5.45 16.54
C GLY A 527 11.39 -4.37 17.56
N ILE A 528 11.06 -3.17 17.06
CA ILE A 528 10.62 -2.04 17.87
C ILE A 528 9.18 -2.26 18.29
N LYS A 529 8.95 -2.55 19.58
CA LYS A 529 7.61 -2.78 20.11
C LYS A 529 6.81 -1.48 20.16
N VAL A 530 5.53 -1.57 19.80
CA VAL A 530 4.57 -0.47 19.84
C VAL A 530 3.34 -0.90 20.63
N ASP A 531 3.00 -0.15 21.67
CA ASP A 531 1.78 -0.28 22.42
C ASP A 531 0.74 0.70 21.86
N SER A 532 -0.45 0.20 21.54
CA SER A 532 -1.56 0.98 20.98
C SER A 532 -2.79 0.87 21.88
N TYR A 533 -3.42 2.00 22.12
CA TYR A 533 -4.66 2.14 22.89
C TYR A 533 -5.69 2.86 22.05
N GLU A 534 -6.94 2.39 22.11
CA GLU A 534 -8.06 2.96 21.38
C GLU A 534 -9.31 2.96 22.23
N LEU A 535 -10.06 4.05 22.18
CA LEU A 535 -11.41 4.17 22.67
C LEU A 535 -12.31 4.63 21.53
N GLY A 536 -13.30 3.84 21.18
CA GLY A 536 -14.17 4.11 20.06
C GLY A 536 -15.65 4.01 20.37
N TRP A 537 -16.43 4.59 19.48
CA TRP A 537 -17.89 4.55 19.47
C TRP A 537 -18.38 4.45 18.04
N ARG A 538 -19.42 3.64 17.83
CA ARG A 538 -20.07 3.43 16.55
C ARG A 538 -21.58 3.51 16.73
N TYR A 539 -22.23 4.15 15.78
CA TYR A 539 -23.69 4.18 15.63
C TYR A 539 -24.07 3.75 14.21
N THR A 540 -24.95 2.77 14.09
CA THR A 540 -25.51 2.29 12.83
C THR A 540 -27.02 2.34 12.91
N GLY A 541 -27.61 3.28 12.21
CA GLY A 541 -29.07 3.44 12.06
C GLY A 541 -29.44 3.55 10.60
N ASP A 542 -30.72 3.61 10.29
CA ASP A 542 -31.22 3.60 8.92
C ASP A 542 -30.67 4.75 8.06
N ASN A 543 -30.61 5.95 8.66
CA ASN A 543 -30.24 7.17 7.96
C ASN A 543 -28.87 7.73 8.35
N LEU A 544 -28.35 7.34 9.49
CA LEU A 544 -27.09 7.84 10.03
C LEU A 544 -26.18 6.68 10.38
N ARG A 545 -24.97 6.73 9.83
CA ARG A 545 -23.87 5.87 10.22
C ARG A 545 -22.70 6.72 10.66
N THR A 546 -22.10 6.38 11.76
CA THR A 546 -20.94 7.12 12.23
C THR A 546 -20.05 6.21 13.07
N GLN A 547 -18.76 6.41 12.93
CA GLN A 547 -17.74 5.75 13.74
C GLN A 547 -16.69 6.78 14.13
N MET A 548 -16.30 6.81 15.40
CA MET A 548 -15.28 7.71 15.91
C MET A 548 -14.37 6.95 16.86
N ALA A 549 -13.08 7.25 16.85
CA ALA A 549 -12.12 6.68 17.77
C ALA A 549 -11.02 7.68 18.15
N GLY A 550 -10.73 7.74 19.45
CA GLY A 550 -9.51 8.34 19.97
C GLY A 550 -8.43 7.27 20.10
N TYR A 551 -7.21 7.56 19.67
CA TYR A 551 -6.12 6.61 19.68
C TYR A 551 -4.82 7.21 20.23
N TYR A 552 -4.00 6.34 20.81
CA TYR A 552 -2.67 6.65 21.34
C TYR A 552 -1.72 5.49 21.09
N SER A 553 -0.56 5.73 20.50
CA SER A 553 0.48 4.72 20.32
C SER A 553 1.83 5.20 20.86
N LEU A 554 2.58 4.28 21.47
CA LEU A 554 3.87 4.54 22.08
C LEU A 554 4.89 3.48 21.64
N SER A 555 6.08 3.90 21.22
CA SER A 555 7.24 3.03 21.04
C SER A 555 8.43 3.54 21.85
N ASP A 556 9.28 2.60 22.30
CA ASP A 556 10.46 2.93 23.11
C ASP A 556 11.70 3.30 22.28
N GLN A 557 11.66 3.04 20.98
CA GLN A 557 12.72 3.31 20.02
C GLN A 557 12.15 3.94 18.76
N THR A 558 13.01 4.61 18.00
CA THR A 558 12.69 5.19 16.69
C THR A 558 13.72 4.80 15.65
N ILE A 559 13.29 4.79 14.38
CA ILE A 559 14.17 4.62 13.22
C ILE A 559 14.47 6.00 12.67
N SER A 560 15.75 6.32 12.45
CA SER A 560 16.19 7.50 11.74
C SER A 560 16.94 7.14 10.47
N ILE A 561 16.82 7.96 9.42
CA ILE A 561 17.50 7.77 8.14
C ILE A 561 18.72 8.68 8.09
N ASN A 562 19.88 8.11 7.77
CA ASN A 562 21.06 8.87 7.39
C ASN A 562 20.89 9.36 5.95
N LYS A 563 20.76 10.67 5.78
CA LYS A 563 20.49 11.28 4.46
C LYS A 563 21.68 11.22 3.49
N THR A 564 22.88 10.90 3.99
CA THR A 564 24.08 10.84 3.17
C THR A 564 24.17 9.56 2.34
N ASP A 565 23.79 8.43 2.93
CA ASP A 565 23.91 7.09 2.32
C ASP A 565 22.63 6.28 2.36
N MET A 566 21.54 6.87 2.90
CA MET A 566 20.23 6.24 3.05
C MET A 566 20.22 4.98 3.93
N THR A 567 21.24 4.81 4.77
CA THR A 567 21.25 3.79 5.84
C THR A 567 20.31 4.19 6.98
N ILE A 568 19.99 3.26 7.86
CA ILE A 568 19.15 3.52 9.03
C ILE A 568 19.93 3.33 10.34
N ASN A 569 19.48 4.08 11.34
CA ASN A 569 19.89 3.90 12.73
C ASN A 569 18.65 3.68 13.59
N VAL A 570 18.77 2.84 14.60
CA VAL A 570 17.76 2.66 15.65
C VAL A 570 18.19 3.49 16.85
N LEU A 571 17.34 4.45 17.24
CA LEU A 571 17.61 5.37 18.34
C LEU A 571 16.78 5.00 19.56
N PRO A 572 17.32 5.12 20.80
CA PRO A 572 16.59 4.84 22.04
C PRO A 572 15.61 5.96 22.43
N ASP A 573 15.10 6.68 21.43
CA ASP A 573 14.16 7.77 21.64
C ASP A 573 12.72 7.25 21.59
N LYS A 574 11.92 7.58 22.60
CA LYS A 574 10.49 7.24 22.61
C LYS A 574 9.75 8.06 21.58
N ARG A 575 8.82 7.41 20.87
CA ARG A 575 7.92 8.06 19.94
C ARG A 575 6.47 7.80 20.33
N ARG A 576 5.67 8.89 20.42
CA ARG A 576 4.22 8.79 20.60
C ARG A 576 3.47 9.44 19.47
N ILE A 577 2.34 8.82 19.12
CA ILE A 577 1.43 9.35 18.13
C ILE A 577 0.02 9.17 18.69
N TYR A 578 -0.78 10.23 18.62
CA TYR A 578 -2.14 10.24 19.13
C TYR A 578 -3.04 11.13 18.30
N GLY A 579 -4.32 10.85 18.36
CA GLY A 579 -5.28 11.61 17.59
C GLY A 579 -6.72 11.13 17.77
N VAL A 580 -7.58 11.73 17.00
CA VAL A 580 -8.99 11.36 16.86
C VAL A 580 -9.32 11.23 15.39
N GLU A 581 -9.96 10.13 15.03
CA GLU A 581 -10.46 9.91 13.67
C GLU A 581 -11.93 9.54 13.69
N GLY A 582 -12.60 9.77 12.58
CA GLY A 582 -14.00 9.38 12.44
C GLY A 582 -14.54 9.54 11.04
N ALA A 583 -15.71 8.95 10.85
CA ALA A 583 -16.50 9.10 9.65
C ALA A 583 -17.98 9.25 10.03
N VAL A 584 -18.72 9.96 9.20
CA VAL A 584 -20.16 10.10 9.28
C VAL A 584 -20.74 10.04 7.87
N ASP A 585 -21.78 9.23 7.70
CA ASP A 585 -22.60 9.15 6.49
C ASP A 585 -24.07 9.36 6.87
N TYR A 586 -24.75 10.20 6.12
CA TYR A 586 -26.14 10.51 6.29
C TYR A 586 -26.91 10.31 4.99
N PHE A 587 -27.97 9.51 5.04
CA PHE A 587 -28.88 9.22 3.95
C PHE A 587 -30.19 9.94 4.20
N PHE A 588 -30.55 10.89 3.33
CA PHE A 588 -31.72 11.74 3.55
C PHE A 588 -33.03 10.96 3.32
N ASP A 589 -33.95 11.05 4.26
CA ASP A 589 -35.27 10.37 4.21
C ASP A 589 -36.02 10.69 2.93
N ASN A 590 -36.60 9.65 2.33
CA ASN A 590 -37.44 9.75 1.13
C ASN A 590 -36.76 10.55 -0.01
N SER A 591 -35.45 10.54 -0.08
CA SER A 591 -34.69 11.25 -1.10
C SER A 591 -33.55 10.35 -1.62
N GLU A 592 -33.01 10.75 -2.75
CA GLU A 592 -31.87 10.10 -3.40
C GLU A 592 -30.53 10.74 -3.02
N TRP A 593 -30.55 11.58 -1.99
CA TRP A 593 -29.38 12.33 -1.51
C TRP A 593 -28.67 11.59 -0.38
N SER A 594 -27.36 11.70 -0.40
CA SER A 594 -26.47 11.29 0.70
C SER A 594 -25.38 12.34 0.92
N ALA A 595 -24.86 12.40 2.12
CA ALA A 595 -23.71 13.23 2.43
C ALA A 595 -22.86 12.57 3.50
N GLY A 596 -21.56 12.75 3.44
CA GLY A 596 -20.66 12.20 4.45
C GLY A 596 -19.37 12.98 4.58
N ALA A 597 -18.67 12.69 5.66
CA ALA A 597 -17.37 13.29 5.95
C ALA A 597 -16.49 12.31 6.73
N THR A 598 -15.19 12.39 6.52
CA THR A 598 -14.20 11.72 7.34
C THR A 598 -13.19 12.73 7.88
N PHE A 599 -12.55 12.42 9.00
CA PHE A 599 -11.48 13.24 9.52
C PHE A 599 -10.47 12.41 10.31
N ASN A 600 -9.21 12.86 10.31
CA ASN A 600 -8.17 12.39 11.19
C ASN A 600 -7.34 13.59 11.68
N LEU A 601 -7.44 13.88 12.96
CA LEU A 601 -6.63 14.89 13.63
C LEU A 601 -5.50 14.20 14.39
N ILE A 602 -4.27 14.38 13.94
CA ILE A 602 -3.11 13.61 14.39
C ILE A 602 -2.00 14.50 14.94
N LYS A 603 -1.31 14.02 15.98
CA LYS A 603 -0.10 14.63 16.50
C LYS A 603 0.97 13.55 16.73
N SER A 604 2.17 13.82 16.20
CA SER A 604 3.33 12.93 16.31
C SER A 604 4.48 13.63 17.01
N GLU A 605 5.05 12.96 18.02
CA GLU A 605 6.12 13.51 18.84
C GLU A 605 7.19 12.46 19.14
N THR A 606 8.44 12.91 19.26
CA THR A 606 9.57 12.11 19.74
C THR A 606 10.14 12.72 21.01
N LYS A 607 10.70 11.90 21.91
CA LYS A 607 11.25 12.37 23.19
C LYS A 607 12.77 12.51 23.06
N VAL A 608 13.22 13.73 22.87
CA VAL A 608 14.65 14.06 22.74
C VAL A 608 15.13 14.73 24.02
N SER A 609 16.20 14.22 24.63
CA SER A 609 16.76 14.74 25.88
C SER A 609 15.72 14.95 27.00
N GLY A 610 14.80 13.98 27.11
CA GLY A 610 13.76 13.97 28.14
C GLY A 610 12.53 14.85 27.86
N LYS A 611 12.50 15.62 26.76
CA LYS A 611 11.38 16.50 26.36
C LYS A 611 10.69 16.00 25.10
N TRP A 612 9.36 16.06 25.08
CA TRP A 612 8.58 15.78 23.89
C TRP A 612 8.68 16.93 22.89
N GLN A 613 9.02 16.61 21.66
CA GLN A 613 9.14 17.55 20.53
C GLN A 613 8.33 17.03 19.36
N LYS A 614 7.77 17.93 18.54
CA LYS A 614 7.11 17.54 17.29
C LYS A 614 8.07 16.75 16.43
N LEU A 615 7.57 15.67 15.84
CA LEU A 615 8.30 14.87 14.86
C LEU A 615 8.66 15.72 13.65
N THR A 616 9.80 15.48 13.04
CA THR A 616 10.24 16.15 11.81
C THR A 616 9.27 15.89 10.66
N ILE A 617 9.05 16.87 9.78
CA ILE A 617 8.03 16.79 8.71
C ILE A 617 8.31 15.72 7.66
N ASP A 618 9.55 15.24 7.55
CA ASP A 618 9.89 14.10 6.71
C ASP A 618 9.25 12.77 7.20
N ALA A 619 8.81 12.73 8.46
CA ALA A 619 8.16 11.57 9.07
C ALA A 619 6.78 11.87 9.69
N ALA A 620 6.44 13.13 9.99
CA ALA A 620 5.16 13.51 10.55
C ALA A 620 4.06 13.51 9.48
N SER A 621 2.90 12.96 9.81
CA SER A 621 1.72 13.01 8.93
C SER A 621 0.89 14.25 9.19
N PRO A 622 0.37 14.91 8.14
CA PRO A 622 -0.61 15.97 8.28
C PRO A 622 -1.96 15.40 8.74
N SER A 623 -2.74 16.21 9.44
CA SER A 623 -4.16 15.95 9.66
C SER A 623 -4.90 16.03 8.32
N LYS A 624 -6.03 15.31 8.19
CA LYS A 624 -6.81 15.21 6.96
C LYS A 624 -8.30 15.23 7.27
N ALA A 625 -9.09 15.78 6.35
CA ALA A 625 -10.53 15.64 6.32
C ALA A 625 -11.01 15.42 4.88
N THR A 626 -12.08 14.66 4.72
CA THR A 626 -12.78 14.51 3.45
C THR A 626 -14.27 14.74 3.64
N ALA A 627 -14.95 15.10 2.56
CA ALA A 627 -16.40 15.25 2.58
C ALA A 627 -16.97 14.88 1.20
N TYR A 628 -18.21 14.45 1.16
CA TYR A 628 -18.92 14.25 -0.10
C TYR A 628 -20.41 14.58 0.01
N ILE A 629 -20.97 14.89 -1.14
CA ILE A 629 -22.41 14.93 -1.38
C ILE A 629 -22.69 14.01 -2.56
N GLY A 630 -23.63 13.08 -2.40
CA GLY A 630 -24.10 12.15 -3.41
C GLY A 630 -25.55 12.40 -3.77
N TRP A 631 -25.92 12.14 -5.04
CA TRP A 631 -27.28 12.18 -5.53
C TRP A 631 -27.48 11.09 -6.58
N ALA A 632 -28.45 10.22 -6.37
CA ALA A 632 -28.69 9.03 -7.20
C ALA A 632 -30.09 8.99 -7.81
N PRO A 633 -30.48 9.98 -8.70
CA PRO A 633 -31.81 10.04 -9.30
C PRO A 633 -31.95 9.03 -10.44
N GLY A 634 -32.83 8.04 -10.27
CA GLY A 634 -33.11 7.02 -11.29
C GLY A 634 -31.85 6.23 -11.70
N ASP A 635 -31.45 6.35 -12.98
CA ASP A 635 -30.28 5.64 -13.53
C ASP A 635 -28.95 6.38 -13.30
N TRP A 636 -28.97 7.57 -12.71
CA TRP A 636 -27.80 8.37 -12.41
C TRP A 636 -27.24 8.08 -11.01
N ASN A 637 -25.93 8.17 -10.89
CA ASN A 637 -25.24 8.27 -9.62
C ASN A 637 -24.19 9.38 -9.72
N LEU A 638 -24.36 10.44 -8.92
CA LEU A 638 -23.56 11.64 -8.95
C LEU A 638 -22.92 11.85 -7.59
N ARG A 639 -21.63 12.24 -7.57
CA ARG A 639 -20.89 12.52 -6.34
C ARG A 639 -19.93 13.70 -6.54
N VAL A 640 -19.98 14.67 -5.64
CA VAL A 640 -18.94 15.66 -5.46
C VAL A 640 -18.22 15.32 -4.17
N GLN A 641 -16.92 15.17 -4.23
CA GLN A 641 -16.09 14.85 -3.06
C GLN A 641 -14.92 15.81 -2.93
N SER A 642 -14.49 16.03 -1.69
CA SER A 642 -13.39 16.93 -1.37
C SER A 642 -12.42 16.26 -0.42
N GLN A 643 -11.13 16.53 -0.59
CA GLN A 643 -10.07 16.14 0.34
C GLN A 643 -9.29 17.35 0.77
N GLN A 644 -9.20 17.57 2.08
CA GLN A 644 -8.41 18.61 2.73
C GLN A 644 -7.23 17.97 3.45
N THR A 645 -6.01 18.34 3.06
CA THR A 645 -4.78 18.11 3.82
C THR A 645 -4.49 19.39 4.61
N PHE A 646 -4.24 19.30 5.92
CA PHE A 646 -3.94 20.45 6.77
C PHE A 646 -2.44 20.68 6.88
N ASP A 647 -2.06 21.90 7.27
CA ASP A 647 -0.68 22.25 7.54
C ASP A 647 -0.10 21.40 8.68
N VAL A 648 1.16 21.03 8.54
CA VAL A 648 1.94 20.43 9.63
C VAL A 648 3.31 21.10 9.71
N SER A 649 3.77 21.35 10.93
CA SER A 649 5.09 21.94 11.20
C SER A 649 5.82 21.15 12.26
N ASP A 650 7.13 21.11 12.17
CA ASP A 650 8.00 20.46 13.15
C ASP A 650 8.63 21.44 14.17
N SER A 651 9.49 20.89 15.04
CA SER A 651 10.20 21.66 16.05
C SER A 651 11.33 22.54 15.49
N LYS A 652 11.74 22.32 14.22
CA LYS A 652 12.79 23.09 13.55
C LYS A 652 12.21 24.30 12.78
N GLY A 653 10.88 24.36 12.63
CA GLY A 653 10.17 25.38 11.87
C GLY A 653 9.94 25.00 10.42
N ASP A 654 10.36 23.80 10.00
CA ASP A 654 9.98 23.28 8.70
C ASP A 654 8.50 22.93 8.66
N LYS A 655 7.84 23.10 7.50
CA LYS A 655 6.41 22.84 7.37
C LYS A 655 6.05 22.17 6.05
N ILE A 656 4.91 21.49 6.06
CA ILE A 656 4.15 21.08 4.89
C ILE A 656 2.93 21.98 4.82
N ASP A 657 2.75 22.66 3.70
CA ASP A 657 1.56 23.46 3.43
C ASP A 657 0.42 22.54 3.02
N GLY A 658 -0.73 22.75 3.65
CA GLY A 658 -1.95 22.03 3.33
C GLY A 658 -2.56 22.46 2.00
N TYR A 659 -3.43 21.61 1.48
CA TYR A 659 -4.17 21.88 0.24
C TYR A 659 -5.52 21.16 0.24
N ASN A 660 -6.39 21.63 -0.63
CA ASN A 660 -7.70 21.02 -0.87
C ASN A 660 -7.87 20.71 -2.35
N THR A 661 -8.45 19.55 -2.64
CA THR A 661 -8.90 19.15 -3.97
C THR A 661 -10.36 18.78 -3.93
N ILE A 662 -11.06 18.98 -5.04
CA ILE A 662 -12.46 18.63 -5.22
C ILE A 662 -12.58 17.80 -6.50
N ASP A 663 -13.27 16.66 -6.42
CA ASP A 663 -13.53 15.80 -7.56
C ASP A 663 -15.04 15.69 -7.79
N PHE A 664 -15.41 15.46 -9.04
CA PHE A 664 -16.75 15.12 -9.46
C PHE A 664 -16.75 13.73 -10.10
N LEU A 665 -17.57 12.83 -9.62
CA LEU A 665 -17.76 11.49 -10.15
C LEU A 665 -19.23 11.32 -10.56
N SER A 666 -19.47 10.70 -11.71
CA SER A 666 -20.82 10.39 -12.14
C SER A 666 -20.86 9.08 -12.91
N SER A 667 -21.99 8.39 -12.85
CA SER A 667 -22.28 7.25 -13.70
C SER A 667 -23.75 7.24 -14.10
N TYR A 668 -24.02 6.67 -15.27
CA TYR A 668 -25.35 6.47 -15.82
C TYR A 668 -25.53 5.01 -16.26
N ALA A 669 -26.56 4.36 -15.74
CA ALA A 669 -26.92 3.01 -16.14
C ALA A 669 -27.59 3.06 -17.52
N LEU A 670 -26.96 2.43 -18.51
CA LEU A 670 -27.48 2.26 -19.86
C LEU A 670 -28.30 0.96 -19.94
N PRO A 671 -29.15 0.80 -20.98
CA PRO A 671 -29.79 -0.50 -21.22
C PRO A 671 -28.82 -1.67 -21.35
N VAL A 672 -27.59 -1.39 -21.76
CA VAL A 672 -26.46 -2.33 -21.76
C VAL A 672 -25.25 -1.61 -21.18
N GLY A 673 -24.81 -2.06 -19.99
CA GLY A 673 -23.63 -1.52 -19.34
C GLY A 673 -23.86 -0.19 -18.61
N LYS A 674 -22.76 0.43 -18.21
CA LYS A 674 -22.70 1.68 -17.43
C LYS A 674 -21.68 2.62 -18.02
N LEU A 675 -22.06 3.88 -18.22
CA LEU A 675 -21.14 4.95 -18.63
C LEU A 675 -20.80 5.82 -17.43
N SER A 676 -19.53 6.01 -17.16
CA SER A 676 -19.04 6.85 -16.07
C SER A 676 -18.24 8.03 -16.61
N PHE A 677 -18.36 9.17 -15.94
CA PHE A 677 -17.63 10.39 -16.21
C PHE A 677 -17.09 10.96 -14.92
N SER A 678 -15.82 11.38 -14.93
CA SER A 678 -15.16 11.95 -13.77
C SER A 678 -14.42 13.24 -14.11
N ILE A 679 -14.27 14.12 -13.12
CA ILE A 679 -13.38 15.26 -13.16
C ILE A 679 -12.60 15.27 -11.83
N GLU A 680 -11.33 14.92 -11.90
CA GLU A 680 -10.41 15.05 -10.77
C GLU A 680 -9.85 16.46 -10.71
N ASN A 681 -9.63 17.01 -9.50
CA ASN A 681 -9.21 18.38 -9.27
C ASN A 681 -10.08 19.40 -10.05
N LEU A 682 -11.39 19.36 -9.82
CA LEU A 682 -12.41 20.12 -10.54
C LEU A 682 -12.08 21.63 -10.65
N LEU A 683 -11.47 22.21 -9.63
CA LEU A 683 -11.13 23.63 -9.58
C LEU A 683 -9.76 23.95 -10.21
N ASP A 684 -9.09 22.93 -10.78
CA ASP A 684 -7.76 23.07 -11.40
C ASP A 684 -6.72 23.71 -10.47
N LYS A 685 -6.77 23.33 -9.20
CA LYS A 685 -5.90 23.93 -8.19
C LYS A 685 -4.46 23.45 -8.38
N GLU A 686 -3.54 24.42 -8.42
CA GLU A 686 -2.12 24.11 -8.32
C GLU A 686 -1.75 23.86 -6.86
N TYR A 687 -1.10 22.72 -6.60
CA TYR A 687 -0.58 22.38 -5.27
C TYR A 687 0.68 21.52 -5.38
N THR A 688 1.49 21.55 -4.33
CA THR A 688 2.61 20.62 -4.17
C THR A 688 2.16 19.49 -3.26
N THR A 689 2.32 18.25 -3.70
CA THR A 689 1.92 17.08 -2.91
C THR A 689 2.68 17.01 -1.58
N VAL A 690 2.17 16.28 -0.61
CA VAL A 690 2.90 16.01 0.65
C VAL A 690 4.30 15.47 0.36
N TRP A 691 4.41 14.54 -0.60
CA TRP A 691 5.69 14.00 -1.02
C TRP A 691 6.57 15.05 -1.70
N GLY A 692 6.02 15.84 -2.59
CA GLY A 692 6.75 16.92 -3.29
C GLY A 692 7.31 17.98 -2.34
N GLN A 693 6.76 18.10 -1.12
CA GLN A 693 7.29 18.97 -0.06
C GLN A 693 8.32 18.26 0.83
N ARG A 694 8.22 16.92 1.02
CA ARG A 694 9.18 16.11 1.79
C ARG A 694 10.44 15.75 0.99
N ALA A 695 10.29 15.42 -0.28
CA ALA A 695 11.38 14.91 -1.11
C ALA A 695 12.59 15.87 -1.21
N PRO A 696 12.43 17.19 -1.37
CA PRO A 696 13.56 18.11 -1.34
C PRO A 696 14.35 18.07 -0.03
N ILE A 697 13.66 17.87 1.10
CA ILE A 697 14.30 17.80 2.44
C ILE A 697 15.12 16.52 2.60
N LEU A 698 14.64 15.41 1.99
CA LEU A 698 15.29 14.11 2.08
C LEU A 698 16.49 13.99 1.13
N TYR A 699 16.37 14.50 -0.09
CA TYR A 699 17.34 14.23 -1.16
C TYR A 699 18.28 15.38 -1.47
N SER A 700 17.91 16.64 -1.16
CA SER A 700 18.77 17.78 -1.43
C SER A 700 19.64 18.13 -0.20
N PRO A 701 20.89 18.58 -0.39
CA PRO A 701 21.62 18.70 -1.65
C PRO A 701 22.38 17.41 -2.06
N THR A 702 22.36 16.37 -1.26
CA THR A 702 23.20 15.15 -1.45
C THR A 702 23.02 14.52 -2.84
N TYR A 703 21.79 14.51 -3.34
CA TYR A 703 21.45 13.88 -4.62
C TYR A 703 21.04 14.89 -5.69
N GLY A 704 21.14 16.18 -5.44
CA GLY A 704 20.88 17.23 -6.41
C GLY A 704 20.13 18.43 -5.87
N SER A 705 19.83 19.36 -6.78
CA SER A 705 19.07 20.59 -6.50
C SER A 705 17.67 20.27 -5.99
N PRO A 706 17.13 21.04 -5.00
CA PRO A 706 15.77 20.86 -4.49
C PRO A 706 14.68 20.95 -5.58
N ASN A 707 14.94 21.69 -6.66
CA ASN A 707 13.96 21.83 -7.76
C ASN A 707 13.68 20.51 -8.51
N LEU A 708 14.57 19.52 -8.42
CA LEU A 708 14.36 18.18 -9.00
C LEU A 708 13.29 17.37 -8.25
N TYR A 709 12.97 17.73 -7.02
CA TYR A 709 12.18 16.92 -6.09
C TYR A 709 10.87 17.60 -5.66
N SER A 710 10.54 18.76 -6.21
CA SER A 710 9.30 19.48 -5.90
C SER A 710 8.15 19.02 -6.79
N TYR A 711 7.53 17.87 -6.44
CA TYR A 711 6.48 17.27 -7.25
C TYR A 711 5.13 17.93 -7.01
N LYS A 712 4.58 18.51 -8.08
CA LYS A 712 3.24 19.07 -8.10
C LYS A 712 2.19 17.97 -8.18
N GLY A 713 1.00 18.24 -7.64
CA GLY A 713 -0.17 17.42 -7.88
C GLY A 713 -0.69 17.60 -9.30
N ARG A 714 -1.40 16.60 -9.79
CA ARG A 714 -2.03 16.65 -11.12
C ARG A 714 -3.12 17.73 -11.14
N GLY A 715 -3.17 18.51 -12.19
CA GLY A 715 -4.22 19.47 -12.48
C GLY A 715 -5.54 18.79 -12.83
N ARG A 716 -6.52 19.57 -13.30
CA ARG A 716 -7.83 19.04 -13.67
C ARG A 716 -7.71 18.00 -14.76
N THR A 717 -8.31 16.81 -14.54
CA THR A 717 -8.39 15.72 -15.51
C THR A 717 -9.82 15.26 -15.68
N PHE A 718 -10.19 14.97 -16.92
CA PHE A 718 -11.51 14.46 -17.32
C PHE A 718 -11.37 13.00 -17.67
N GLY A 719 -12.18 12.15 -17.03
CA GLY A 719 -12.20 10.71 -17.25
C GLY A 719 -13.53 10.26 -17.85
N VAL A 720 -13.47 9.28 -18.73
CA VAL A 720 -14.64 8.55 -19.25
C VAL A 720 -14.36 7.06 -19.15
N ASN A 721 -15.34 6.30 -18.69
CA ASN A 721 -15.23 4.85 -18.57
C ASN A 721 -16.57 4.20 -18.96
N TYR A 722 -16.52 3.14 -19.75
CA TYR A 722 -17.65 2.29 -20.06
C TYR A 722 -17.40 0.88 -19.53
N SER A 723 -18.34 0.36 -18.77
CA SER A 723 -18.29 -1.00 -18.22
C SER A 723 -19.55 -1.77 -18.58
N VAL A 724 -19.41 -3.05 -18.89
CA VAL A 724 -20.53 -3.93 -19.24
C VAL A 724 -20.31 -5.33 -18.67
N LEU A 725 -21.41 -5.93 -18.23
CA LEU A 725 -21.48 -7.27 -17.69
C LEU A 725 -22.52 -8.06 -18.51
N PHE A 726 -22.14 -9.21 -19.06
CA PHE A 726 -22.96 -10.11 -19.84
C PHE A 726 -23.19 -11.43 -19.12
#